data_e35c942588c838de669d73b182c1aef0
#
_entry.id   e35c942588c838de669d73b182c1aef0
#
_cell.length_a   1.000
_cell.length_b   1.000
_cell.length_c   1.000
_cell.angle_alpha   90.00
_cell.angle_beta   90.00
_cell.angle_gamma   90.00
#
_symmetry.space_group_name_H-M   'P 1'
#
loop_
_entity.id
_entity.type
_entity.pdbx_description
1 polymer ?
#
loop_
_entity_poly.entity_id
_entity_poly.type
_entity_poly.pdbx_seq_one_letter_code
_entity_poly.pdbx_strand_id
1 'polypeptide(L)'
;MTRNRFLRELIAASAAAYGGCSFADSVRRQKNYDDTTWWDAYVENIMDVDTYLRRKFRQDVTDRATGVDVETLKKLLAETIAAGKASGESWRITKAKLFALQAEKMSIDVSPLDWFPAIAIWDRDDRPIFKITKIDRPREVNAKMLPAWVTKEWYAGNRDGTWNMWQDFDHSVPDWRVIMKLGFPGMKARLGKYAVKGDPFYDGLQIAMDAMLTGTDRFIEQGKKRLGELDARHETIDEGGDIKTKDASLVSRLSSHFRNRLAKEIASLERLREGPPQTAYDVMMFVWLYFFWSEHLDGFQCRSLTELDVFLTPYYDADIAAGRTTEAEFREQLKHFLWQWGSVANYWNQPVGLGGTKKDGTTEFNHVSKIILDVMDECALATPKFLVKVAPNTPDWAWEKMLDMARRHRSLSFTGEVPVAKAFKKWFNATDDDCRKIVMTGCYEPQLHDGANRTGVGHVNFLKPIERMLAEAARSVIAPYQDFDSFKAEYLRRLAHVTARCREITFEIEKVLGEVNPANLMTIATEHALRTRKDGFADGCPRGNDTAILAVGIATAVDALLAVKEIVFERKELSLSGLGAVMSVNWEGHEELRLRMLRSRRKWGNNDPEANALGVELIECFASQLNGRPNSRGGIFLACGHCARQYIVLGEKTGATPDGRKAGEEMSKNLSPTMGVDTEGATALVATLAASDVAKLPGDYPLDMMLHPSVCQGEKGLKAMRSIVEVFHRNGGAVIQFTVFSAEELRDAQKHPEKYENLQVRVCGWNVRWNDLSKTEQDAYILRAENVMKGF
;
A
#
# COMPACT_ATOMS: atom_id res chain seq x y z
N MET A 1 -9.76 -8.69 -22.13
CA MET A 1 -10.36 -7.63 -21.28
C MET A 1 -9.77 -6.29 -21.66
N THR A 2 -10.53 -5.30 -22.06
CA THR A 2 -9.97 -3.98 -22.40
C THR A 2 -9.55 -3.25 -21.12
N ARG A 3 -8.46 -2.48 -21.17
CA ARG A 3 -7.91 -1.67 -20.06
C ARG A 3 -9.00 -0.83 -19.35
N ASN A 4 -9.98 -0.34 -20.10
CA ASN A 4 -11.12 0.39 -19.56
C ASN A 4 -12.09 -0.49 -18.73
N ARG A 5 -12.20 -1.79 -19.02
CA ARG A 5 -13.01 -2.71 -18.23
C ARG A 5 -12.28 -3.06 -16.92
N PHE A 6 -10.97 -3.29 -16.99
CA PHE A 6 -10.13 -3.51 -15.79
C PHE A 6 -10.12 -2.29 -14.86
N LEU A 7 -10.00 -1.07 -15.41
CA LEU A 7 -10.08 0.17 -14.63
C LEU A 7 -11.50 0.40 -14.06
N ARG A 8 -12.56 0.06 -14.80
CA ARG A 8 -13.95 0.14 -14.30
C ARG A 8 -14.21 -0.89 -13.21
N GLU A 9 -13.71 -2.12 -13.34
CA GLU A 9 -13.81 -3.16 -12.30
C GLU A 9 -12.94 -2.84 -11.08
N LEU A 10 -11.76 -2.22 -11.28
CA LEU A 10 -10.91 -1.72 -10.19
C LEU A 10 -11.55 -0.53 -9.45
N ILE A 11 -12.21 0.36 -10.19
CA ILE A 11 -12.94 1.52 -9.65
C ILE A 11 -14.24 1.05 -8.98
N ALA A 12 -14.96 0.09 -9.57
CA ALA A 12 -16.15 -0.49 -8.97
C ALA A 12 -15.82 -1.27 -7.69
N ALA A 13 -14.70 -1.99 -7.64
CA ALA A 13 -14.23 -2.66 -6.43
C ALA A 13 -13.84 -1.65 -5.34
N SER A 14 -13.27 -0.49 -5.68
CA SER A 14 -12.97 0.57 -4.71
C SER A 14 -14.21 1.36 -4.27
N ALA A 15 -15.21 1.51 -5.12
CA ALA A 15 -16.49 2.14 -4.77
C ALA A 15 -17.38 1.21 -3.93
N ALA A 16 -17.34 -0.11 -4.18
CA ALA A 16 -18.02 -1.12 -3.35
C ALA A 16 -17.41 -1.21 -1.94
N ALA A 17 -16.12 -0.89 -1.78
CA ALA A 17 -15.41 -0.92 -0.49
C ALA A 17 -15.95 0.07 0.56
N TYR A 18 -16.83 0.99 0.19
CA TYR A 18 -17.37 2.04 1.06
C TYR A 18 -18.90 2.00 1.25
N GLY A 19 -19.58 0.94 0.85
CA GLY A 19 -21.04 0.85 0.80
C GLY A 19 -21.67 0.02 1.91
N GLY A 20 -21.76 0.55 3.12
CA GLY A 20 -22.56 -0.04 4.20
C GLY A 20 -23.89 0.66 4.53
N CYS A 21 -24.19 1.81 3.90
CA CYS A 21 -25.55 2.36 3.81
C CYS A 21 -26.15 1.95 2.46
N SER A 22 -27.42 1.57 2.42
CA SER A 22 -28.02 1.21 1.14
C SER A 22 -27.75 2.34 0.15
N PHE A 23 -27.21 2.01 -1.00
CA PHE A 23 -26.90 2.96 -2.09
C PHE A 23 -28.12 3.87 -2.41
N ALA A 24 -29.33 3.34 -2.20
CA ALA A 24 -30.56 4.08 -2.34
C ALA A 24 -30.75 5.22 -1.31
N ASP A 25 -30.34 5.04 -0.05
CA ASP A 25 -30.45 6.06 0.99
C ASP A 25 -29.37 7.13 0.86
N SER A 26 -28.15 6.73 0.46
CA SER A 26 -27.08 7.68 0.17
C SER A 26 -27.40 8.53 -1.07
N VAL A 27 -28.00 7.93 -2.10
CA VAL A 27 -28.45 8.65 -3.30
C VAL A 27 -29.60 9.62 -3.00
N ARG A 28 -30.56 9.25 -2.13
CA ARG A 28 -31.65 10.15 -1.71
C ARG A 28 -31.10 11.36 -0.92
N ARG A 29 -30.22 11.12 0.04
CA ARG A 29 -29.57 12.19 0.82
C ARG A 29 -28.67 13.06 -0.06
N GLN A 30 -27.93 12.47 -0.98
CA GLN A 30 -27.12 13.16 -1.96
C GLN A 30 -27.91 14.10 -2.87
N LYS A 31 -29.11 13.71 -3.32
CA LYS A 31 -29.96 14.54 -4.17
C LYS A 31 -30.46 15.79 -3.43
N ASN A 32 -30.76 15.64 -2.14
CA ASN A 32 -31.15 16.80 -1.30
C ASN A 32 -29.99 17.73 -1.02
N TYR A 33 -28.76 17.20 -0.87
CA TYR A 33 -27.57 18.01 -0.67
C TYR A 33 -27.16 18.79 -1.92
N ASP A 34 -27.36 18.23 -3.12
CA ASP A 34 -27.04 18.88 -4.40
C ASP A 34 -27.82 20.19 -4.62
N ASP A 35 -29.02 20.33 -4.02
CA ASP A 35 -29.92 21.46 -4.19
C ASP A 35 -29.86 22.48 -3.01
N THR A 36 -29.07 22.19 -1.96
CA THR A 36 -28.92 23.04 -0.78
C THR A 36 -27.54 23.66 -0.70
N THR A 37 -27.42 24.79 0.00
CA THR A 37 -26.08 25.31 0.33
C THR A 37 -25.40 24.37 1.32
N TRP A 38 -24.08 24.37 1.34
CA TRP A 38 -23.28 23.59 2.32
C TRP A 38 -23.76 23.83 3.75
N TRP A 39 -24.09 25.07 4.08
CA TRP A 39 -24.57 25.46 5.42
C TRP A 39 -25.96 24.91 5.73
N ASP A 40 -26.89 24.98 4.80
CA ASP A 40 -28.24 24.47 4.99
C ASP A 40 -28.23 22.96 5.17
N ALA A 41 -27.41 22.25 4.38
CA ALA A 41 -27.19 20.81 4.54
C ALA A 41 -26.66 20.44 5.93
N TYR A 42 -25.79 21.24 6.49
CA TYR A 42 -25.22 21.08 7.83
C TYR A 42 -26.25 21.35 8.95
N VAL A 43 -26.94 22.49 8.90
CA VAL A 43 -27.92 22.90 9.94
C VAL A 43 -29.13 21.98 9.94
N GLU A 44 -29.57 21.50 8.79
CA GLU A 44 -30.72 20.59 8.64
C GLU A 44 -30.38 19.13 8.91
N ASN A 45 -29.14 18.79 9.32
CA ASN A 45 -28.66 17.41 9.50
C ASN A 45 -28.81 16.53 8.24
N ILE A 46 -28.75 17.14 7.06
CA ILE A 46 -28.82 16.39 5.79
C ILE A 46 -27.56 15.53 5.59
N MET A 47 -26.40 16.02 6.10
CA MET A 47 -25.15 15.30 6.06
C MET A 47 -24.62 15.08 7.49
N ASP A 48 -24.58 13.83 7.95
CA ASP A 48 -23.92 13.46 9.17
C ASP A 48 -22.39 13.41 9.01
N VAL A 49 -21.67 13.41 10.14
CA VAL A 49 -20.19 13.42 10.15
C VAL A 49 -19.59 12.19 9.44
N ASP A 50 -20.17 11.03 9.62
CA ASP A 50 -19.66 9.79 8.98
C ASP A 50 -19.81 9.85 7.47
N THR A 51 -20.95 10.29 6.96
CA THR A 51 -21.20 10.49 5.53
C THR A 51 -20.24 11.55 4.97
N TYR A 52 -20.03 12.66 5.67
CA TYR A 52 -19.09 13.70 5.27
C TYR A 52 -17.66 13.13 5.18
N LEU A 53 -17.16 12.49 6.24
CA LEU A 53 -15.81 11.93 6.28
C LEU A 53 -15.56 10.89 5.20
N ARG A 54 -16.59 10.15 4.77
CA ARG A 54 -16.46 9.16 3.68
C ARG A 54 -16.43 9.80 2.29
N ARG A 55 -17.00 10.97 2.11
CA ARG A 55 -17.25 11.57 0.79
C ARG A 55 -16.57 12.90 0.53
N LYS A 56 -15.89 13.47 1.51
CA LYS A 56 -15.33 14.83 1.45
C LYS A 56 -14.33 15.09 0.30
N PHE A 57 -13.78 14.06 -0.33
CA PHE A 57 -12.89 14.15 -1.49
C PHE A 57 -13.61 14.07 -2.83
N ARG A 58 -14.95 14.02 -2.82
CA ARG A 58 -15.76 14.00 -4.04
C ARG A 58 -16.28 15.37 -4.36
N GLN A 59 -16.33 15.68 -5.63
CA GLN A 59 -16.76 16.99 -6.11
C GLN A 59 -18.20 17.35 -5.72
N ASP A 60 -19.06 16.36 -5.52
CA ASP A 60 -20.44 16.58 -5.09
C ASP A 60 -20.59 16.95 -3.62
N VAL A 61 -19.56 16.78 -2.81
CA VAL A 61 -19.54 17.09 -1.37
C VAL A 61 -18.74 18.36 -1.08
N THR A 62 -17.62 18.59 -1.78
CA THR A 62 -16.84 19.81 -1.60
C THR A 62 -17.63 21.06 -2.02
N ASP A 63 -17.31 22.19 -1.39
CA ASP A 63 -17.92 23.48 -1.73
C ASP A 63 -17.56 23.90 -3.16
N ARG A 64 -18.51 23.75 -4.07
CA ARG A 64 -18.34 24.03 -5.51
C ARG A 64 -18.02 25.49 -5.81
N ALA A 65 -18.39 26.41 -4.91
CA ALA A 65 -18.08 27.84 -5.07
C ALA A 65 -16.59 28.15 -4.94
N THR A 66 -15.81 27.19 -4.39
CA THR A 66 -14.37 27.37 -4.19
C THR A 66 -13.51 26.96 -5.39
N GLY A 67 -14.09 26.32 -6.42
CA GLY A 67 -13.37 25.84 -7.59
C GLY A 67 -14.17 25.87 -8.87
N VAL A 68 -13.63 25.26 -9.92
CA VAL A 68 -14.32 25.08 -11.21
C VAL A 68 -14.90 23.67 -11.31
N ASP A 69 -15.91 23.50 -12.17
CA ASP A 69 -16.42 22.17 -12.47
C ASP A 69 -15.37 21.26 -13.17
N VAL A 70 -15.57 19.93 -13.10
CA VAL A 70 -14.61 18.95 -13.61
C VAL A 70 -14.37 19.09 -15.11
N GLU A 71 -15.38 19.40 -15.92
CA GLU A 71 -15.20 19.51 -17.37
C GLU A 71 -14.40 20.76 -17.75
N THR A 72 -14.64 21.87 -17.06
CA THR A 72 -13.80 23.06 -17.18
C THR A 72 -12.36 22.76 -16.76
N LEU A 73 -12.15 22.06 -15.64
CA LEU A 73 -10.82 21.69 -15.20
C LEU A 73 -10.10 20.77 -16.21
N LYS A 74 -10.78 19.78 -16.75
CA LYS A 74 -10.23 18.89 -17.78
C LYS A 74 -9.78 19.66 -19.02
N LYS A 75 -10.60 20.62 -19.47
CA LYS A 75 -10.27 21.50 -20.59
C LYS A 75 -9.00 22.31 -20.32
N LEU A 76 -8.92 22.98 -19.17
CA LEU A 76 -7.76 23.77 -18.77
C LEU A 76 -6.47 22.92 -18.67
N LEU A 77 -6.58 21.70 -18.14
CA LEU A 77 -5.45 20.76 -18.07
C LEU A 77 -4.98 20.35 -19.48
N ALA A 78 -5.92 20.05 -20.40
CA ALA A 78 -5.61 19.68 -21.77
C ALA A 78 -4.97 20.87 -22.55
N GLU A 79 -5.47 22.07 -22.37
CA GLU A 79 -4.91 23.30 -22.96
C GLU A 79 -3.48 23.56 -22.44
N THR A 80 -3.22 23.34 -21.15
CA THR A 80 -1.87 23.47 -20.55
C THR A 80 -0.89 22.48 -21.16
N ILE A 81 -1.31 21.22 -21.36
CA ILE A 81 -0.48 20.19 -22.02
C ILE A 81 -0.19 20.58 -23.48
N ALA A 82 -1.22 21.03 -24.20
CA ALA A 82 -1.07 21.43 -25.60
C ALA A 82 -0.12 22.63 -25.75
N ALA A 83 -0.26 23.63 -24.90
CA ALA A 83 0.62 24.81 -24.88
C ALA A 83 2.08 24.43 -24.57
N GLY A 84 2.33 23.58 -23.58
CA GLY A 84 3.68 23.07 -23.26
C GLY A 84 4.30 22.30 -24.43
N LYS A 85 3.53 21.47 -25.13
CA LYS A 85 4.00 20.77 -26.35
C LYS A 85 4.31 21.73 -27.49
N ALA A 86 3.46 22.72 -27.74
CA ALA A 86 3.64 23.68 -28.82
C ALA A 86 4.86 24.58 -28.62
N SER A 87 5.17 24.93 -27.36
CA SER A 87 6.35 25.77 -27.02
C SER A 87 7.65 24.97 -26.89
N GLY A 88 7.60 23.63 -26.93
CA GLY A 88 8.78 22.78 -26.65
C GLY A 88 9.20 22.82 -25.19
N GLU A 89 8.32 23.18 -24.29
CA GLU A 89 8.58 23.24 -22.84
C GLU A 89 8.92 21.87 -22.26
N SER A 90 9.82 21.82 -21.28
CA SER A 90 10.14 20.57 -20.60
C SER A 90 8.90 20.01 -19.89
N TRP A 91 8.75 18.69 -19.92
CA TRP A 91 7.61 18.03 -19.26
C TRP A 91 7.54 18.32 -17.76
N ARG A 92 8.67 18.50 -17.09
CA ARG A 92 8.72 18.89 -15.69
C ARG A 92 7.99 20.20 -15.43
N ILE A 93 8.26 21.22 -16.22
CA ILE A 93 7.58 22.52 -16.10
C ILE A 93 6.09 22.36 -16.40
N THR A 94 5.74 21.70 -17.51
CA THR A 94 4.34 21.46 -17.86
C THR A 94 3.62 20.72 -16.72
N LYS A 95 4.21 19.66 -16.16
CA LYS A 95 3.64 18.92 -15.04
C LYS A 95 3.48 19.80 -13.78
N ALA A 96 4.46 20.65 -13.47
CA ALA A 96 4.37 21.57 -12.34
C ALA A 96 3.25 22.61 -12.55
N LYS A 97 3.05 23.08 -13.77
CA LYS A 97 1.90 23.95 -14.14
C LYS A 97 0.56 23.22 -14.01
N LEU A 98 0.49 21.94 -14.37
CA LEU A 98 -0.72 21.13 -14.16
C LEU A 98 -1.02 20.97 -12.66
N PHE A 99 0.01 20.77 -11.83
CA PHE A 99 -0.14 20.76 -10.38
C PHE A 99 -0.63 22.12 -9.87
N ALA A 100 -0.03 23.23 -10.30
CA ALA A 100 -0.43 24.57 -9.90
C ALA A 100 -1.89 24.88 -10.28
N LEU A 101 -2.30 24.50 -11.50
CA LEU A 101 -3.68 24.67 -11.96
C LEU A 101 -4.68 23.88 -11.11
N GLN A 102 -4.34 22.64 -10.76
CA GLN A 102 -5.16 21.82 -9.87
C GLN A 102 -5.25 22.42 -8.46
N ALA A 103 -4.11 22.80 -7.87
CA ALA A 103 -4.06 23.44 -6.54
C ALA A 103 -4.86 24.76 -6.51
N GLU A 104 -4.92 25.49 -7.62
CA GLU A 104 -5.65 26.76 -7.73
C GLU A 104 -7.15 26.58 -8.05
N LYS A 105 -7.53 25.63 -8.90
CA LYS A 105 -8.87 25.56 -9.51
C LYS A 105 -9.76 24.44 -9.01
N MET A 106 -9.21 23.39 -8.38
CA MET A 106 -10.06 22.33 -7.82
C MET A 106 -10.87 22.83 -6.64
N SER A 107 -12.10 22.32 -6.49
CA SER A 107 -12.94 22.62 -5.33
C SER A 107 -12.30 22.12 -4.05
N ILE A 108 -12.31 22.95 -3.02
CA ILE A 108 -11.73 22.67 -1.71
C ILE A 108 -12.80 22.69 -0.62
N ASP A 109 -12.50 22.08 0.52
CA ASP A 109 -13.36 22.09 1.69
C ASP A 109 -12.56 22.17 3.00
N VAL A 110 -12.96 23.12 3.86
CA VAL A 110 -12.49 23.30 5.23
C VAL A 110 -13.73 23.33 6.11
N SER A 111 -14.05 22.20 6.71
CA SER A 111 -15.36 21.96 7.34
C SER A 111 -15.27 21.86 8.84
N PRO A 112 -16.20 22.46 9.61
CA PRO A 112 -16.27 22.26 11.06
C PRO A 112 -16.63 20.82 11.46
N LEU A 113 -16.99 19.95 10.50
CA LEU A 113 -17.23 18.53 10.72
C LEU A 113 -15.94 17.71 10.80
N ASP A 114 -14.80 18.25 10.38
CA ASP A 114 -13.52 17.59 10.36
C ASP A 114 -12.41 18.45 10.99
N TRP A 115 -11.25 17.85 11.22
CA TRP A 115 -10.01 18.48 11.66
C TRP A 115 -9.02 18.70 10.51
N PHE A 116 -9.31 18.23 9.27
CA PHE A 116 -8.39 18.25 8.15
C PHE A 116 -9.08 18.72 6.87
N PRO A 117 -8.44 19.61 6.09
CA PRO A 117 -9.00 20.10 4.85
C PRO A 117 -9.06 19.02 3.77
N ALA A 118 -9.92 19.22 2.79
CA ALA A 118 -10.11 18.38 1.63
C ALA A 118 -10.06 19.16 0.32
N ILE A 119 -9.76 18.42 -0.76
CA ILE A 119 -9.87 18.90 -2.14
C ILE A 119 -10.53 17.82 -2.98
N ALA A 120 -11.36 18.18 -3.93
CA ALA A 120 -12.13 17.24 -4.74
C ALA A 120 -11.24 16.50 -5.75
N ILE A 121 -10.67 15.35 -5.33
CA ILE A 121 -9.84 14.50 -6.20
C ILE A 121 -10.64 13.47 -7.00
N TRP A 122 -11.93 13.27 -6.66
CA TRP A 122 -12.83 12.35 -7.33
C TRP A 122 -14.00 13.10 -7.98
N ASP A 123 -14.36 12.75 -9.21
CA ASP A 123 -15.60 13.24 -9.81
C ASP A 123 -16.83 12.50 -9.24
N ARG A 124 -18.04 12.88 -9.70
CA ARG A 124 -19.30 12.27 -9.25
C ARG A 124 -19.40 10.77 -9.49
N ASP A 125 -18.69 10.25 -10.50
CA ASP A 125 -18.69 8.83 -10.89
C ASP A 125 -17.52 8.07 -10.28
N ASP A 126 -16.90 8.60 -9.21
CA ASP A 126 -15.74 8.03 -8.53
C ASP A 126 -14.52 7.84 -9.45
N ARG A 127 -14.35 8.73 -10.44
CA ARG A 127 -13.18 8.73 -11.32
C ARG A 127 -12.15 9.75 -10.83
N PRO A 128 -10.87 9.36 -10.75
CA PRO A 128 -9.84 10.27 -10.26
C PRO A 128 -9.57 11.41 -11.25
N ILE A 129 -9.78 12.65 -10.80
CA ILE A 129 -9.60 13.86 -11.62
C ILE A 129 -8.14 14.05 -12.01
N PHE A 130 -7.21 13.79 -11.10
CA PHE A 130 -5.76 14.00 -11.30
C PHE A 130 -5.11 13.04 -12.30
N LYS A 131 -5.69 11.86 -12.57
CA LYS A 131 -5.11 10.87 -13.50
C LYS A 131 -5.24 11.25 -14.97
N ILE A 132 -6.02 12.28 -15.28
CA ILE A 132 -6.20 12.76 -16.65
C ILE A 132 -4.87 13.19 -17.28
N THR A 133 -3.94 13.71 -16.48
CA THR A 133 -2.64 14.20 -16.94
C THR A 133 -1.63 13.10 -17.29
N LYS A 134 -1.89 11.85 -16.91
CA LYS A 134 -0.92 10.73 -17.01
C LYS A 134 -1.17 9.75 -18.16
N ILE A 135 -2.29 9.83 -18.87
CA ILE A 135 -2.77 8.73 -19.72
C ILE A 135 -1.85 8.49 -20.93
N ASP A 136 -1.39 9.55 -21.61
CA ASP A 136 -0.65 9.41 -22.86
C ASP A 136 0.87 9.56 -22.70
N ARG A 137 1.34 10.22 -21.65
CA ARG A 137 2.76 10.50 -21.44
C ARG A 137 3.65 9.25 -21.42
N PRO A 138 3.31 8.17 -20.68
CA PRO A 138 4.11 6.95 -20.70
C PRO A 138 4.26 6.38 -22.11
N ARG A 139 3.18 6.39 -22.91
CA ARG A 139 3.21 5.88 -24.29
C ARG A 139 4.14 6.71 -25.18
N GLU A 140 4.06 8.04 -25.10
CA GLU A 140 4.91 8.95 -25.86
C GLU A 140 6.39 8.78 -25.52
N VAL A 141 6.71 8.76 -24.23
CA VAL A 141 8.10 8.57 -23.74
C VAL A 141 8.63 7.21 -24.13
N ASN A 142 7.86 6.14 -23.93
CA ASN A 142 8.28 4.79 -24.24
C ASN A 142 8.54 4.61 -25.73
N ALA A 143 7.67 5.13 -26.61
CA ALA A 143 7.87 5.06 -28.06
C ALA A 143 9.10 5.82 -28.54
N LYS A 144 9.47 6.91 -27.87
CA LYS A 144 10.61 7.77 -28.26
C LYS A 144 11.93 7.34 -27.64
N MET A 145 11.93 6.87 -26.39
CA MET A 145 13.14 6.73 -25.58
C MET A 145 13.51 5.28 -25.26
N LEU A 146 12.56 4.34 -25.26
CA LEU A 146 12.88 2.94 -24.98
C LEU A 146 13.31 2.21 -26.27
N PRO A 147 14.34 1.35 -26.18
CA PRO A 147 14.66 0.45 -27.26
C PRO A 147 13.46 -0.44 -27.67
N ALA A 148 13.26 -0.66 -28.95
CA ALA A 148 12.10 -1.41 -29.47
C ALA A 148 11.99 -2.83 -28.89
N TRP A 149 13.11 -3.49 -28.58
CA TRP A 149 13.11 -4.82 -27.97
C TRP A 149 12.50 -4.80 -26.56
N VAL A 150 12.70 -3.71 -25.78
CA VAL A 150 12.17 -3.54 -24.42
C VAL A 150 10.63 -3.58 -24.43
N THR A 151 10.02 -2.72 -25.24
CA THR A 151 8.56 -2.64 -25.33
C THR A 151 7.96 -3.92 -25.90
N LYS A 152 8.63 -4.54 -26.89
CA LYS A 152 8.20 -5.80 -27.49
C LYS A 152 8.15 -6.93 -26.46
N GLU A 153 9.22 -7.15 -25.70
CA GLU A 153 9.30 -8.24 -24.74
C GLU A 153 8.47 -7.95 -23.49
N TRP A 154 8.49 -6.71 -22.98
CA TRP A 154 7.65 -6.28 -21.89
C TRP A 154 6.17 -6.62 -22.12
N TYR A 155 5.62 -6.15 -23.25
CA TYR A 155 4.21 -6.39 -23.57
C TYR A 155 3.90 -7.85 -23.92
N ALA A 156 4.83 -8.58 -24.52
CA ALA A 156 4.66 -10.00 -24.79
C ALA A 156 4.56 -10.80 -23.48
N GLY A 157 5.46 -10.59 -22.54
CA GLY A 157 5.43 -11.28 -21.25
C GLY A 157 4.25 -10.88 -20.36
N ASN A 158 3.80 -9.62 -20.44
CA ASN A 158 2.57 -9.20 -19.76
C ASN A 158 1.31 -9.90 -20.34
N ARG A 159 1.29 -10.18 -21.65
CA ARG A 159 0.18 -10.89 -22.29
C ARG A 159 0.13 -12.35 -21.93
N ASP A 160 1.27 -13.03 -22.03
CA ASP A 160 1.33 -14.49 -21.83
C ASP A 160 1.50 -14.89 -20.36
N GLY A 161 1.65 -13.90 -19.44
CA GLY A 161 1.79 -14.12 -18.02
C GLY A 161 3.16 -14.60 -17.57
N THR A 162 4.21 -14.42 -18.36
CA THR A 162 5.61 -14.66 -17.94
C THR A 162 6.01 -13.75 -16.79
N TRP A 163 5.55 -12.52 -16.86
CA TRP A 163 5.64 -11.50 -15.82
C TRP A 163 4.44 -10.55 -15.89
N ASN A 164 4.30 -9.72 -14.87
CA ASN A 164 3.50 -8.51 -14.95
C ASN A 164 4.37 -7.32 -14.55
N MET A 165 4.56 -6.38 -15.45
CA MET A 165 5.44 -5.24 -15.25
C MET A 165 4.66 -3.95 -15.38
N TRP A 166 4.87 -3.01 -14.43
CA TRP A 166 4.24 -1.69 -14.37
C TRP A 166 5.31 -0.61 -14.40
N GLN A 167 5.02 0.50 -15.05
CA GLN A 167 5.96 1.63 -15.14
C GLN A 167 5.73 2.70 -14.06
N ASP A 168 4.59 2.68 -13.40
CA ASP A 168 4.13 3.71 -12.47
C ASP A 168 4.02 3.23 -11.02
N PHE A 169 4.73 2.15 -10.67
CA PHE A 169 4.73 1.61 -9.32
C PHE A 169 5.99 2.01 -8.56
N ASP A 170 5.81 2.75 -7.47
CA ASP A 170 6.86 3.13 -6.55
C ASP A 170 6.35 3.17 -5.10
N HIS A 171 7.28 3.00 -4.16
CA HIS A 171 7.06 3.28 -2.74
C HIS A 171 8.10 4.30 -2.30
N SER A 172 7.69 5.57 -2.22
CA SER A 172 8.56 6.68 -1.86
C SER A 172 8.43 7.03 -0.39
N VAL A 173 9.56 7.40 0.22
CA VAL A 173 9.64 7.88 1.60
C VAL A 173 10.46 9.16 1.61
N PRO A 174 9.87 10.31 1.89
CA PRO A 174 10.64 11.53 2.13
C PRO A 174 11.46 11.40 3.40
N ASP A 175 12.52 12.18 3.53
CA ASP A 175 13.19 12.31 4.82
C ASP A 175 12.32 13.10 5.80
N TRP A 176 11.35 12.38 6.41
CA TRP A 176 10.39 12.97 7.35
C TRP A 176 11.08 13.74 8.49
N ARG A 177 12.23 13.26 8.99
CA ARG A 177 12.94 13.87 10.10
C ARG A 177 13.50 15.24 9.73
N VAL A 178 13.89 15.41 8.48
CA VAL A 178 14.41 16.68 7.94
C VAL A 178 13.26 17.60 7.51
N ILE A 179 12.29 17.12 6.71
CA ILE A 179 11.23 18.00 6.22
C ILE A 179 10.31 18.50 7.34
N MET A 180 10.11 17.71 8.40
CA MET A 180 9.38 18.13 9.59
C MET A 180 10.05 19.30 10.31
N LYS A 181 11.38 19.30 10.39
CA LYS A 181 12.16 20.39 10.99
C LYS A 181 12.22 21.65 10.12
N LEU A 182 12.17 21.48 8.81
CA LEU A 182 12.17 22.61 7.87
C LEU A 182 10.83 23.29 7.77
N GLY A 183 9.73 22.52 7.84
CA GLY A 183 8.42 22.99 7.43
C GLY A 183 8.38 23.34 5.93
N PHE A 184 7.23 23.72 5.42
CA PHE A 184 7.09 24.09 4.01
C PHE A 184 7.93 25.32 3.62
N PRO A 185 7.99 26.40 4.41
CA PRO A 185 8.87 27.54 4.10
C PRO A 185 10.35 27.17 4.08
N GLY A 186 10.80 26.32 5.01
CA GLY A 186 12.19 25.86 5.04
C GLY A 186 12.55 24.96 3.85
N MET A 187 11.61 24.14 3.37
CA MET A 187 11.77 23.37 2.13
C MET A 187 11.92 24.31 0.92
N LYS A 188 11.10 25.36 0.84
CA LYS A 188 11.20 26.39 -0.22
C LYS A 188 12.53 27.15 -0.14
N ALA A 189 12.95 27.54 1.06
CA ALA A 189 14.22 28.23 1.27
C ALA A 189 15.42 27.35 0.89
N ARG A 190 15.37 26.04 1.22
CA ARG A 190 16.39 25.07 0.80
C ARG A 190 16.45 24.93 -0.72
N LEU A 191 15.29 24.79 -1.39
CA LEU A 191 15.23 24.77 -2.86
C LEU A 191 15.91 26.03 -3.45
N GLY A 192 15.61 27.22 -2.91
CA GLY A 192 16.20 28.50 -3.35
C GLY A 192 17.72 28.56 -3.26
N LYS A 193 18.36 27.79 -2.34
CA LYS A 193 19.86 27.74 -2.24
C LYS A 193 20.50 27.02 -3.43
N TYR A 194 19.79 26.09 -4.07
CA TYR A 194 20.32 25.30 -5.18
C TYR A 194 19.76 25.76 -6.53
N ALA A 195 18.68 26.53 -6.53
CA ALA A 195 18.00 26.92 -7.75
C ALA A 195 18.85 27.79 -8.68
N VAL A 196 18.92 27.39 -9.94
CA VAL A 196 19.53 28.14 -11.05
C VAL A 196 18.39 28.68 -11.90
N LYS A 197 18.30 29.99 -12.02
CA LYS A 197 17.26 30.68 -12.79
C LYS A 197 17.35 30.29 -14.28
N GLY A 198 16.20 29.91 -14.85
CA GLY A 198 16.11 29.48 -16.25
C GLY A 198 16.53 28.04 -16.48
N ASP A 199 16.90 27.27 -15.42
CA ASP A 199 17.06 25.83 -15.51
C ASP A 199 15.69 25.15 -15.32
N PRO A 200 15.16 24.46 -16.35
CA PRO A 200 13.84 23.80 -16.28
C PRO A 200 13.66 22.83 -15.13
N PHE A 201 14.75 22.28 -14.60
CA PHE A 201 14.70 21.41 -13.44
C PHE A 201 14.26 22.18 -12.19
N TYR A 202 14.92 23.29 -11.87
CA TYR A 202 14.59 24.07 -10.68
C TYR A 202 13.34 24.94 -10.86
N ASP A 203 13.13 25.48 -12.08
CA ASP A 203 11.94 26.29 -12.38
C ASP A 203 10.67 25.45 -12.15
N GLY A 204 10.64 24.17 -12.60
CA GLY A 204 9.54 23.28 -12.33
C GLY A 204 9.34 22.97 -10.85
N LEU A 205 10.42 22.77 -10.08
CA LEU A 205 10.34 22.56 -8.64
C LEU A 205 9.80 23.78 -7.89
N GLN A 206 10.19 25.01 -8.30
CA GLN A 206 9.68 26.25 -7.71
C GLN A 206 8.19 26.41 -7.97
N ILE A 207 7.73 26.17 -9.21
CA ILE A 207 6.30 26.20 -9.55
C ILE A 207 5.52 25.21 -8.67
N ALA A 208 6.00 23.99 -8.50
CA ALA A 208 5.33 22.96 -7.68
C ALA A 208 5.29 23.36 -6.19
N MET A 209 6.38 23.92 -5.67
CA MET A 209 6.44 24.38 -4.29
C MET A 209 5.49 25.56 -4.03
N ASP A 210 5.48 26.54 -4.94
CA ASP A 210 4.58 27.68 -4.85
C ASP A 210 3.11 27.26 -4.98
N ALA A 211 2.81 26.29 -5.83
CA ALA A 211 1.47 25.73 -5.97
C ALA A 211 0.96 25.08 -4.67
N MET A 212 1.81 24.32 -3.97
CA MET A 212 1.47 23.73 -2.68
C MET A 212 1.15 24.81 -1.63
N LEU A 213 1.94 25.89 -1.58
CA LEU A 213 1.72 27.00 -0.67
C LEU A 213 0.44 27.78 -1.02
N THR A 214 0.18 28.04 -2.30
CA THR A 214 -1.06 28.66 -2.77
C THR A 214 -2.29 27.84 -2.41
N GLY A 215 -2.22 26.50 -2.56
CA GLY A 215 -3.30 25.62 -2.13
C GLY A 215 -3.55 25.69 -0.61
N THR A 216 -2.49 25.81 0.18
CA THR A 216 -2.59 25.98 1.63
C THR A 216 -3.22 27.34 1.98
N ASP A 217 -2.83 28.43 1.29
CA ASP A 217 -3.45 29.76 1.45
C ASP A 217 -4.96 29.71 1.17
N ARG A 218 -5.41 28.97 0.14
CA ARG A 218 -6.83 28.78 -0.16
C ARG A 218 -7.59 28.07 0.97
N PHE A 219 -7.00 27.07 1.61
CA PHE A 219 -7.60 26.43 2.79
C PHE A 219 -7.77 27.45 3.92
N ILE A 220 -6.75 28.27 4.21
CA ILE A 220 -6.81 29.31 5.24
C ILE A 220 -7.94 30.33 4.95
N GLU A 221 -8.01 30.82 3.72
CA GLU A 221 -9.02 31.80 3.31
C GLU A 221 -10.45 31.25 3.43
N GLN A 222 -10.67 30.02 2.97
CA GLN A 222 -11.98 29.37 3.09
C GLN A 222 -12.35 29.11 4.55
N GLY A 223 -11.40 28.62 5.34
CA GLY A 223 -11.62 28.42 6.77
C GLY A 223 -12.04 29.71 7.49
N LYS A 224 -11.33 30.82 7.23
CA LYS A 224 -11.65 32.14 7.77
C LYS A 224 -13.05 32.61 7.34
N LYS A 225 -13.39 32.44 6.07
CA LYS A 225 -14.73 32.77 5.56
C LYS A 225 -15.80 32.00 6.31
N ARG A 226 -15.63 30.67 6.46
CA ARG A 226 -16.60 29.82 7.19
C ARG A 226 -16.69 30.14 8.68
N LEU A 227 -15.55 30.46 9.32
CA LEU A 227 -15.56 30.90 10.71
C LEU A 227 -16.38 32.19 10.89
N GLY A 228 -16.22 33.16 9.99
CA GLY A 228 -17.03 34.39 9.98
C GLY A 228 -18.52 34.13 9.74
N GLU A 229 -18.87 33.16 8.90
CA GLU A 229 -20.26 32.75 8.68
C GLU A 229 -20.87 32.09 9.94
N LEU A 230 -20.08 31.29 10.69
CA LEU A 230 -20.48 30.72 11.96
C LEU A 230 -20.70 31.81 13.04
N ASP A 231 -19.79 32.79 13.11
CA ASP A 231 -19.88 33.90 14.07
C ASP A 231 -21.11 34.76 13.79
N ALA A 232 -21.35 35.16 12.55
CA ALA A 232 -22.51 35.96 12.17
C ALA A 232 -23.87 35.31 12.49
N ARG A 233 -23.93 33.96 12.36
CA ARG A 233 -25.16 33.21 12.70
C ARG A 233 -25.34 33.04 14.21
N HIS A 234 -24.25 32.95 14.97
CA HIS A 234 -24.31 32.88 16.42
C HIS A 234 -24.90 34.18 17.00
N GLU A 235 -24.46 35.34 16.48
CA GLU A 235 -24.98 36.64 16.84
C GLU A 235 -26.49 36.81 16.54
N THR A 236 -26.94 36.31 15.36
CA THR A 236 -28.38 36.36 15.00
C THR A 236 -29.26 35.42 15.84
N ILE A 237 -28.72 34.36 16.42
CA ILE A 237 -29.42 33.45 17.33
C ILE A 237 -29.59 34.12 18.71
N ASP A 238 -28.58 34.86 19.16
CA ASP A 238 -28.61 35.57 20.44
C ASP A 238 -29.50 36.83 20.41
N GLU A 239 -29.66 37.49 19.24
CA GLU A 239 -30.41 38.73 19.10
C GLU A 239 -31.90 38.57 18.76
N GLY A 240 -32.39 37.41 18.33
CA GLY A 240 -33.74 37.37 17.72
C GLY A 240 -34.54 36.06 17.82
N GLY A 241 -34.41 35.39 18.84
CA GLY A 241 -35.20 34.42 19.47
C GLY A 241 -35.94 33.30 18.97
N ASP A 242 -36.73 33.08 18.21
CA ASP A 242 -37.62 31.93 18.07
C ASP A 242 -36.97 30.71 17.37
N ILE A 243 -36.02 30.04 18.07
CA ILE A 243 -35.62 28.67 17.70
C ILE A 243 -36.64 27.70 18.34
N LYS A 244 -37.54 27.18 17.51
CA LYS A 244 -38.43 26.06 17.82
C LYS A 244 -37.70 24.72 18.07
N THR A 245 -36.46 24.73 18.54
CA THR A 245 -35.70 23.53 18.89
C THR A 245 -35.69 23.32 20.39
N LYS A 246 -36.05 22.13 20.80
CA LYS A 246 -36.24 21.74 22.22
C LYS A 246 -34.99 21.87 23.12
N ASP A 247 -33.86 22.35 22.62
CA ASP A 247 -32.63 22.48 23.41
C ASP A 247 -31.66 23.54 22.85
N ALA A 248 -31.97 24.82 23.11
CA ALA A 248 -31.09 25.96 22.75
C ALA A 248 -29.65 25.81 23.34
N SER A 249 -29.53 25.13 24.51
CA SER A 249 -28.24 24.86 25.14
C SER A 249 -27.38 23.85 24.43
N LEU A 250 -27.99 22.90 23.70
CA LEU A 250 -27.29 21.92 22.86
C LEU A 250 -26.78 22.56 21.56
N VAL A 251 -27.60 23.39 20.93
CA VAL A 251 -27.23 24.12 19.72
C VAL A 251 -26.06 25.07 19.98
N SER A 252 -26.11 25.82 21.11
CA SER A 252 -25.02 26.72 21.50
C SER A 252 -23.70 25.95 21.77
N ARG A 253 -23.77 24.79 22.46
CA ARG A 253 -22.58 23.97 22.74
C ARG A 253 -21.99 23.35 21.47
N LEU A 254 -22.82 22.86 20.55
CA LEU A 254 -22.36 22.32 19.25
C LEU A 254 -21.72 23.44 18.41
N SER A 255 -22.33 24.61 18.37
CA SER A 255 -21.80 25.78 17.67
C SER A 255 -20.42 26.19 18.22
N SER A 256 -20.23 26.25 19.50
CA SER A 256 -18.94 26.56 20.12
C SER A 256 -17.87 25.51 19.88
N HIS A 257 -18.25 24.23 19.89
CA HIS A 257 -17.33 23.13 19.57
C HIS A 257 -16.82 23.19 18.13
N PHE A 258 -17.68 23.37 17.16
CA PHE A 258 -17.34 23.47 15.74
C PHE A 258 -16.52 24.72 15.42
N ARG A 259 -16.86 25.85 16.03
CA ARG A 259 -16.11 27.09 15.95
C ARG A 259 -14.66 26.90 16.45
N ASN A 260 -14.51 26.28 17.62
CA ASN A 260 -13.19 26.00 18.21
C ASN A 260 -12.36 25.08 17.31
N ARG A 261 -12.97 24.02 16.75
CA ARG A 261 -12.31 23.10 15.82
C ARG A 261 -11.79 23.83 14.59
N LEU A 262 -12.66 24.57 13.91
CA LEU A 262 -12.32 25.35 12.71
C LEU A 262 -11.25 26.40 13.00
N ALA A 263 -11.32 27.11 14.13
CA ALA A 263 -10.30 28.06 14.55
C ALA A 263 -8.93 27.41 14.75
N LYS A 264 -8.88 26.20 15.34
CA LYS A 264 -7.64 25.43 15.53
C LYS A 264 -7.10 24.90 14.20
N GLU A 265 -7.96 24.49 13.28
CA GLU A 265 -7.56 24.09 11.93
C GLU A 265 -6.89 25.23 11.18
N ILE A 266 -7.54 26.40 11.14
CA ILE A 266 -6.98 27.62 10.53
C ILE A 266 -5.62 27.97 11.16
N ALA A 267 -5.55 28.01 12.49
CA ALA A 267 -4.32 28.34 13.20
C ALA A 267 -3.18 27.34 12.90
N SER A 268 -3.48 26.06 12.74
CA SER A 268 -2.50 25.05 12.35
C SER A 268 -1.99 25.27 10.92
N LEU A 269 -2.89 25.53 9.96
CA LEU A 269 -2.54 25.86 8.59
C LEU A 269 -1.66 27.11 8.50
N GLU A 270 -1.99 28.16 9.26
CA GLU A 270 -1.21 29.41 9.34
C GLU A 270 0.20 29.16 9.88
N ARG A 271 0.34 28.41 10.99
CA ARG A 271 1.67 28.03 11.51
C ARG A 271 2.49 27.25 10.51
N LEU A 272 1.90 26.28 9.81
CA LEU A 272 2.60 25.51 8.78
C LEU A 272 2.94 26.33 7.53
N ARG A 273 2.18 27.37 7.25
CA ARG A 273 2.45 28.34 6.20
C ARG A 273 3.66 29.22 6.54
N GLU A 274 3.92 29.47 7.81
CA GLU A 274 4.99 30.34 8.33
C GLU A 274 6.25 29.58 8.76
N GLY A 275 6.12 28.31 9.19
CA GLY A 275 7.27 27.58 9.75
C GLY A 275 7.06 26.07 9.88
N PRO A 276 7.92 25.41 10.65
CA PRO A 276 7.76 24.00 10.99
C PRO A 276 6.61 23.76 11.97
N PRO A 277 6.12 22.50 12.10
CA PRO A 277 5.14 22.11 13.10
C PRO A 277 5.54 22.53 14.51
N GLN A 278 4.59 23.03 15.30
CA GLN A 278 4.78 23.48 16.68
C GLN A 278 3.95 22.68 17.69
N THR A 279 2.93 21.97 17.25
CA THR A 279 2.03 21.15 18.07
C THR A 279 1.90 19.73 17.49
N ALA A 280 1.40 18.80 18.29
CA ALA A 280 1.09 17.44 17.80
C ALA A 280 0.06 17.46 16.65
N TYR A 281 -0.91 18.40 16.73
CA TYR A 281 -1.87 18.58 15.64
C TYR A 281 -1.21 19.12 14.37
N ASP A 282 -0.25 20.04 14.48
CA ASP A 282 0.50 20.52 13.31
C ASP A 282 1.32 19.41 12.64
N VAL A 283 1.87 18.46 13.43
CA VAL A 283 2.56 17.29 12.89
C VAL A 283 1.61 16.44 12.04
N MET A 284 0.43 16.13 12.55
CA MET A 284 -0.60 15.39 11.80
C MET A 284 -1.03 16.15 10.54
N MET A 285 -1.27 17.47 10.66
CA MET A 285 -1.63 18.32 9.53
C MET A 285 -0.51 18.39 8.46
N PHE A 286 0.75 18.53 8.88
CA PHE A 286 1.91 18.53 7.96
C PHE A 286 2.02 17.22 7.19
N VAL A 287 1.93 16.08 7.88
CA VAL A 287 1.97 14.75 7.26
C VAL A 287 0.83 14.59 6.27
N TRP A 288 -0.38 15.00 6.65
CA TRP A 288 -1.55 14.96 5.79
C TRP A 288 -1.40 15.81 4.53
N LEU A 289 -1.02 17.08 4.68
CA LEU A 289 -0.84 18.00 3.54
C LEU A 289 0.28 17.53 2.61
N TYR A 290 1.45 17.15 3.14
CA TYR A 290 2.54 16.66 2.30
C TYR A 290 2.14 15.42 1.50
N PHE A 291 1.53 14.42 2.16
CA PHE A 291 1.01 13.23 1.51
C PHE A 291 0.01 13.60 0.41
N PHE A 292 -0.96 14.42 0.75
CA PHE A 292 -2.05 14.78 -0.14
C PHE A 292 -1.54 15.45 -1.42
N TRP A 293 -0.70 16.48 -1.27
CA TRP A 293 -0.10 17.19 -2.41
C TRP A 293 0.81 16.29 -3.26
N SER A 294 1.59 15.43 -2.63
CA SER A 294 2.55 14.56 -3.33
C SER A 294 1.88 13.42 -4.08
N GLU A 295 0.95 12.71 -3.45
CA GLU A 295 0.37 11.52 -4.05
C GLU A 295 -0.76 11.84 -5.02
N HIS A 296 -1.64 12.77 -4.66
CA HIS A 296 -2.83 13.04 -5.45
C HIS A 296 -2.64 14.10 -6.53
N LEU A 297 -1.75 15.06 -6.37
CA LEU A 297 -1.51 16.12 -7.35
C LEU A 297 -0.16 15.97 -8.06
N ASP A 298 0.95 15.81 -7.34
CA ASP A 298 2.27 15.56 -7.98
C ASP A 298 2.37 14.12 -8.51
N GLY A 299 1.68 13.17 -7.89
CA GLY A 299 1.41 11.85 -8.42
C GLY A 299 2.59 10.89 -8.31
N PHE A 300 3.36 10.95 -7.25
CA PHE A 300 4.22 9.86 -6.80
C PHE A 300 3.62 9.21 -5.54
N GLN A 301 3.94 7.95 -5.30
CA GLN A 301 3.32 7.20 -4.21
C GLN A 301 4.11 7.36 -2.91
N CYS A 302 3.68 8.30 -2.04
CA CYS A 302 4.22 8.46 -0.70
C CYS A 302 3.68 7.34 0.21
N ARG A 303 4.45 6.28 0.41
CA ARG A 303 4.01 5.03 1.06
C ARG A 303 4.62 4.78 2.43
N SER A 304 4.77 5.83 3.22
CA SER A 304 5.05 5.74 4.65
C SER A 304 4.59 7.02 5.33
N LEU A 305 3.78 6.88 6.38
CA LEU A 305 3.43 7.98 7.28
C LEU A 305 4.38 8.07 8.46
N THR A 306 5.56 7.45 8.31
CA THR A 306 6.61 7.41 9.32
C THR A 306 6.26 6.64 10.61
N GLU A 307 7.13 6.73 11.59
CA GLU A 307 6.99 6.23 12.97
C GLU A 307 6.18 7.26 13.77
N LEU A 308 4.87 7.14 13.70
CA LEU A 308 3.95 8.18 14.15
C LEU A 308 4.08 8.46 15.66
N ASP A 309 4.33 7.44 16.47
CA ASP A 309 4.56 7.59 17.91
C ASP A 309 5.83 8.37 18.23
N VAL A 310 6.93 8.12 17.48
CA VAL A 310 8.20 8.83 17.65
C VAL A 310 8.05 10.32 17.30
N PHE A 311 7.31 10.62 16.24
CA PHE A 311 7.12 12.01 15.81
C PHE A 311 6.13 12.77 16.67
N LEU A 312 5.04 12.16 17.13
CA LEU A 312 4.01 12.83 17.91
C LEU A 312 4.39 13.04 19.39
N THR A 313 5.12 12.10 20.00
CA THR A 313 5.38 12.13 21.45
C THR A 313 5.96 13.44 21.95
N PRO A 314 7.05 14.02 21.40
CA PRO A 314 7.63 15.25 21.94
C PRO A 314 6.68 16.46 21.85
N TYR A 315 5.86 16.51 20.82
CA TYR A 315 4.88 17.60 20.66
C TYR A 315 3.67 17.40 21.58
N TYR A 316 3.16 16.18 21.70
CA TYR A 316 2.06 15.85 22.59
C TYR A 316 2.42 16.18 24.05
N ASP A 317 3.59 15.76 24.51
CA ASP A 317 4.04 16.04 25.89
C ASP A 317 4.16 17.54 26.14
N ALA A 318 4.70 18.28 25.18
CA ALA A 318 4.81 19.74 25.27
C ALA A 318 3.41 20.42 25.24
N ASP A 319 2.47 19.90 24.44
CA ASP A 319 1.11 20.44 24.35
C ASP A 319 0.31 20.20 25.64
N ILE A 320 0.40 19.01 26.22
CA ILE A 320 -0.23 18.67 27.51
C ILE A 320 0.37 19.53 28.63
N ALA A 321 1.69 19.61 28.71
CA ALA A 321 2.38 20.39 29.74
C ALA A 321 2.04 21.89 29.67
N ALA A 322 1.82 22.43 28.48
CA ALA A 322 1.44 23.82 28.24
C ALA A 322 -0.09 24.08 28.30
N GLY A 323 -0.91 23.04 28.48
CA GLY A 323 -2.36 23.16 28.45
C GLY A 323 -2.95 23.55 27.08
N ARG A 324 -2.21 23.34 25.97
CA ARG A 324 -2.68 23.66 24.62
C ARG A 324 -3.70 22.64 24.09
N THR A 325 -3.66 21.41 24.59
CA THR A 325 -4.59 20.35 24.27
C THR A 325 -4.88 19.47 25.49
N THR A 326 -5.90 18.63 25.40
CA THR A 326 -6.18 17.54 26.33
C THR A 326 -6.02 16.20 25.65
N GLU A 327 -5.87 15.11 26.39
CA GLU A 327 -5.86 13.77 25.82
C GLU A 327 -7.13 13.49 25.00
N ALA A 328 -8.29 13.92 25.49
CA ALA A 328 -9.57 13.74 24.80
C ALA A 328 -9.58 14.44 23.43
N GLU A 329 -9.10 15.67 23.36
CA GLU A 329 -9.00 16.42 22.09
C GLU A 329 -7.94 15.80 21.17
N PHE A 330 -6.79 15.42 21.67
CA PHE A 330 -5.76 14.74 20.88
C PHE A 330 -6.27 13.41 20.31
N ARG A 331 -7.01 12.62 21.09
CA ARG A 331 -7.65 11.39 20.62
C ARG A 331 -8.67 11.68 19.50
N GLU A 332 -9.44 12.75 19.61
CA GLU A 332 -10.37 13.17 18.57
C GLU A 332 -9.62 13.56 17.27
N GLN A 333 -8.60 14.41 17.36
CA GLN A 333 -7.75 14.78 16.24
C GLN A 333 -7.11 13.56 15.56
N LEU A 334 -6.62 12.60 16.36
CA LEU A 334 -6.03 11.37 15.87
C LEU A 334 -7.06 10.45 15.19
N LYS A 335 -8.31 10.36 15.70
CA LYS A 335 -9.40 9.65 15.01
C LYS A 335 -9.64 10.23 13.63
N HIS A 336 -9.78 11.54 13.52
CA HIS A 336 -9.96 12.23 12.24
C HIS A 336 -8.75 12.06 11.32
N PHE A 337 -7.51 12.10 11.85
CA PHE A 337 -6.31 11.84 11.08
C PHE A 337 -6.30 10.43 10.48
N LEU A 338 -6.64 9.41 11.25
CA LEU A 338 -6.73 8.03 10.75
C LEU A 338 -7.85 7.87 9.71
N TRP A 339 -8.97 8.56 9.88
CA TRP A 339 -10.07 8.56 8.92
C TRP A 339 -9.70 9.15 7.55
N GLN A 340 -8.75 10.10 7.48
CA GLN A 340 -8.32 10.67 6.19
C GLN A 340 -7.92 9.59 5.19
N TRP A 341 -7.16 8.58 5.65
CA TRP A 341 -6.64 7.52 4.81
C TRP A 341 -7.73 6.58 4.28
N GLY A 342 -8.77 6.37 5.05
CA GLY A 342 -9.98 5.66 4.61
C GLY A 342 -10.79 6.46 3.61
N SER A 343 -10.97 7.75 3.87
CA SER A 343 -11.80 8.66 3.08
C SER A 343 -11.21 8.97 1.71
N VAL A 344 -9.90 9.09 1.61
CA VAL A 344 -9.20 9.38 0.34
C VAL A 344 -9.26 8.21 -0.65
N ALA A 345 -9.73 7.04 -0.21
CA ALA A 345 -9.92 5.84 -1.03
C ALA A 345 -8.63 5.35 -1.72
N ASN A 346 -7.54 5.35 -0.99
CA ASN A 346 -6.28 4.78 -1.49
C ASN A 346 -6.34 3.26 -1.51
N TYR A 347 -6.38 2.66 -2.70
CA TYR A 347 -6.53 1.21 -2.89
C TYR A 347 -5.51 0.36 -2.10
N TRP A 348 -4.25 0.83 -2.02
CA TRP A 348 -3.15 0.05 -1.42
C TRP A 348 -3.02 0.23 0.09
N ASN A 349 -3.90 0.96 0.73
CA ASN A 349 -3.86 1.37 2.14
C ASN A 349 -2.52 2.03 2.54
N GLN A 350 -2.59 2.98 3.44
CA GLN A 350 -1.41 3.75 3.85
C GLN A 350 -0.73 3.08 5.05
N PRO A 351 0.59 2.81 5.00
CA PRO A 351 1.30 2.26 6.13
C PRO A 351 1.66 3.32 7.18
N VAL A 352 1.49 2.96 8.45
CA VAL A 352 1.93 3.72 9.63
C VAL A 352 2.90 2.85 10.41
N GLY A 353 4.09 3.37 10.72
CA GLY A 353 5.07 2.71 11.55
C GLY A 353 4.84 3.04 13.04
N LEU A 354 5.09 2.07 13.92
CA LEU A 354 5.16 2.24 15.38
C LEU A 354 6.27 1.39 15.97
N GLY A 355 6.80 1.81 17.12
CA GLY A 355 7.71 1.03 17.92
C GLY A 355 9.14 0.94 17.38
N GLY A 356 9.89 -0.05 17.83
CA GLY A 356 11.31 -0.23 17.54
C GLY A 356 12.21 0.05 18.74
N THR A 357 13.49 0.25 18.49
CA THR A 357 14.53 0.41 19.55
C THR A 357 15.24 1.74 19.44
N LYS A 358 15.34 2.46 20.57
CA LYS A 358 16.10 3.72 20.69
C LYS A 358 17.62 3.47 20.67
N LYS A 359 18.37 4.57 20.54
CA LYS A 359 19.85 4.52 20.53
C LYS A 359 20.45 3.97 21.84
N ASP A 360 19.78 4.18 22.97
CA ASP A 360 20.17 3.67 24.28
C ASP A 360 19.76 2.20 24.54
N GLY A 361 19.14 1.56 23.56
CA GLY A 361 18.67 0.17 23.65
C GLY A 361 17.29 0.02 24.31
N THR A 362 16.66 1.10 24.76
CA THR A 362 15.29 1.06 25.26
C THR A 362 14.26 1.03 24.13
N THR A 363 13.02 0.71 24.44
CA THR A 363 11.95 0.65 23.45
C THR A 363 11.46 2.03 23.02
N GLU A 364 11.05 2.16 21.75
CA GLU A 364 10.29 3.34 21.25
C GLU A 364 8.83 3.31 21.68
N PHE A 365 8.24 2.13 21.99
CA PHE A 365 6.88 2.06 22.51
C PHE A 365 6.71 2.87 23.78
N ASN A 366 5.78 3.82 23.75
CA ASN A 366 5.54 4.80 24.82
C ASN A 366 4.03 5.03 25.04
N HIS A 367 3.67 6.01 25.88
CA HIS A 367 2.27 6.34 26.18
C HIS A 367 1.51 6.83 24.95
N VAL A 368 2.15 7.54 24.00
CA VAL A 368 1.51 7.96 22.74
C VAL A 368 1.30 6.76 21.83
N SER A 369 2.23 5.80 21.76
CA SER A 369 2.00 4.53 21.07
C SER A 369 0.74 3.83 21.58
N LYS A 370 0.52 3.84 22.91
CA LYS A 370 -0.68 3.26 23.52
C LYS A 370 -1.95 3.99 23.07
N ILE A 371 -1.95 5.33 23.09
CA ILE A 371 -3.08 6.14 22.61
C ILE A 371 -3.38 5.82 21.15
N ILE A 372 -2.35 5.75 20.29
CA ILE A 372 -2.52 5.45 18.86
C ILE A 372 -3.14 4.06 18.67
N LEU A 373 -2.64 3.03 19.37
CA LEU A 373 -3.18 1.67 19.28
C LEU A 373 -4.63 1.60 19.81
N ASP A 374 -4.96 2.33 20.89
CA ASP A 374 -6.32 2.39 21.42
C ASP A 374 -7.28 3.04 20.42
N VAL A 375 -6.90 4.18 19.83
CA VAL A 375 -7.71 4.88 18.84
C VAL A 375 -7.89 4.04 17.56
N MET A 376 -6.82 3.38 17.08
CA MET A 376 -6.92 2.46 15.95
C MET A 376 -7.91 1.32 16.22
N ASP A 377 -7.84 0.74 17.42
CA ASP A 377 -8.73 -0.35 17.81
C ASP A 377 -10.20 0.09 17.91
N GLU A 378 -10.45 1.27 18.50
CA GLU A 378 -11.78 1.89 18.58
C GLU A 378 -12.37 2.18 17.18
N CYS A 379 -11.56 2.75 16.27
CA CYS A 379 -12.02 3.09 14.93
C CYS A 379 -12.23 1.87 14.04
N ALA A 380 -11.55 0.77 14.30
CA ALA A 380 -11.63 -0.48 13.54
C ALA A 380 -11.51 -0.31 12.01
N LEU A 381 -10.67 0.63 11.56
CA LEU A 381 -10.49 0.95 10.14
C LEU A 381 -9.65 -0.11 9.42
N ALA A 382 -9.99 -0.38 8.15
CA ALA A 382 -9.16 -1.21 7.27
C ALA A 382 -7.88 -0.48 6.85
N THR A 383 -7.94 0.83 6.74
CA THR A 383 -6.83 1.73 6.43
C THR A 383 -6.84 2.92 7.40
N PRO A 384 -5.68 3.41 7.87
CA PRO A 384 -4.33 2.95 7.55
C PRO A 384 -4.01 1.57 8.11
N LYS A 385 -2.96 0.91 7.56
CA LYS A 385 -2.39 -0.32 8.11
C LYS A 385 -1.21 0.00 9.00
N PHE A 386 -1.09 -0.73 10.11
CA PHE A 386 -0.01 -0.53 11.07
C PHE A 386 1.09 -1.59 10.88
N LEU A 387 2.30 -1.13 10.62
CA LEU A 387 3.50 -1.94 10.51
C LEU A 387 4.34 -1.72 11.78
N VAL A 388 4.12 -2.58 12.79
CA VAL A 388 4.76 -2.40 14.09
C VAL A 388 6.14 -3.06 14.09
N LYS A 389 7.17 -2.31 14.50
CA LYS A 389 8.53 -2.83 14.65
C LYS A 389 8.66 -3.46 16.04
N VAL A 390 8.85 -4.77 16.07
CA VAL A 390 9.02 -5.54 17.31
C VAL A 390 10.46 -6.03 17.44
N ALA A 391 10.94 -5.98 18.69
CA ALA A 391 12.29 -6.31 19.07
C ALA A 391 12.28 -7.02 20.43
N PRO A 392 13.40 -7.59 20.91
CA PRO A 392 13.47 -8.22 22.22
C PRO A 392 13.09 -7.32 23.42
N ASN A 393 13.18 -5.99 23.25
CA ASN A 393 12.80 -4.99 24.25
C ASN A 393 11.34 -4.48 24.11
N THR A 394 10.54 -5.06 23.22
CA THR A 394 9.11 -4.73 23.10
C THR A 394 8.40 -5.06 24.41
N PRO A 395 7.70 -4.10 25.06
CA PRO A 395 7.10 -4.32 26.38
C PRO A 395 5.87 -5.22 26.30
N ASP A 396 5.60 -5.96 27.38
CA ASP A 396 4.51 -6.94 27.44
C ASP A 396 3.14 -6.31 27.16
N TRP A 397 2.86 -5.10 27.66
CA TRP A 397 1.61 -4.40 27.39
C TRP A 397 1.38 -4.15 25.87
N ALA A 398 2.47 -3.84 25.14
CA ALA A 398 2.37 -3.62 23.71
C ALA A 398 2.12 -4.95 22.95
N TRP A 399 2.80 -6.04 23.36
CA TRP A 399 2.53 -7.37 22.85
C TRP A 399 1.07 -7.78 23.06
N GLU A 400 0.57 -7.65 24.29
CA GLU A 400 -0.81 -8.01 24.65
C GLU A 400 -1.82 -7.23 23.81
N LYS A 401 -1.65 -5.89 23.72
CA LYS A 401 -2.55 -5.02 22.95
C LYS A 401 -2.53 -5.36 21.46
N MET A 402 -1.35 -5.44 20.86
CA MET A 402 -1.20 -5.68 19.42
C MET A 402 -1.71 -7.06 19.00
N LEU A 403 -1.44 -8.10 19.79
CA LEU A 403 -1.90 -9.46 19.49
C LEU A 403 -3.41 -9.59 19.70
N ASP A 404 -3.97 -8.94 20.73
CA ASP A 404 -5.42 -8.86 20.92
C ASP A 404 -6.11 -8.13 19.75
N MET A 405 -5.54 -7.05 19.25
CA MET A 405 -6.00 -6.36 18.06
C MET A 405 -5.91 -7.25 16.81
N ALA A 406 -4.78 -7.96 16.61
CA ALA A 406 -4.57 -8.84 15.48
C ALA A 406 -5.61 -9.98 15.42
N ARG A 407 -5.90 -10.65 16.56
CA ARG A 407 -6.94 -11.71 16.61
C ARG A 407 -8.36 -11.19 16.40
N ARG A 408 -8.59 -9.88 16.53
CA ARG A 408 -9.86 -9.20 16.24
C ARG A 408 -9.85 -8.48 14.89
N HIS A 409 -8.99 -8.93 13.95
CA HIS A 409 -8.94 -8.50 12.56
C HIS A 409 -8.52 -7.04 12.33
N ARG A 410 -7.82 -6.41 13.28
CA ARG A 410 -7.28 -5.06 13.05
C ARG A 410 -6.12 -5.10 12.05
N SER A 411 -6.00 -4.05 11.24
CA SER A 411 -5.01 -3.94 10.17
C SER A 411 -3.59 -3.74 10.71
N LEU A 412 -2.93 -4.84 11.12
CA LEU A 412 -1.66 -4.84 11.84
C LEU A 412 -0.74 -5.95 11.35
N SER A 413 0.56 -5.65 11.18
CA SER A 413 1.63 -6.61 10.84
C SER A 413 2.81 -6.40 11.76
N PHE A 414 3.50 -7.49 12.13
CA PHE A 414 4.66 -7.49 13.02
C PHE A 414 5.94 -7.57 12.19
N THR A 415 6.79 -6.56 12.29
CA THR A 415 8.09 -6.49 11.61
C THR A 415 9.20 -6.76 12.60
N GLY A 416 10.04 -7.75 12.33
CA GLY A 416 11.20 -8.05 13.14
C GLY A 416 12.35 -7.08 12.89
N GLU A 417 12.68 -6.24 13.86
CA GLU A 417 13.77 -5.25 13.72
C GLU A 417 15.13 -5.94 13.48
N VAL A 418 15.42 -7.02 14.22
CA VAL A 418 16.71 -7.72 14.14
C VAL A 418 16.96 -8.37 12.77
N PRO A 419 16.07 -9.19 12.21
CA PRO A 419 16.29 -9.78 10.88
C PRO A 419 16.37 -8.73 9.77
N VAL A 420 15.55 -7.67 9.83
CA VAL A 420 15.60 -6.57 8.86
C VAL A 420 16.95 -5.84 8.95
N ALA A 421 17.44 -5.53 10.15
CA ALA A 421 18.74 -4.91 10.34
C ALA A 421 19.88 -5.76 9.75
N LYS A 422 19.83 -7.10 9.91
CA LYS A 422 20.81 -8.02 9.31
C LYS A 422 20.87 -7.89 7.79
N ALA A 423 19.71 -7.84 7.13
CA ALA A 423 19.61 -7.69 5.67
C ALA A 423 20.16 -6.32 5.21
N PHE A 424 19.82 -5.24 5.93
CA PHE A 424 20.24 -3.88 5.58
C PHE A 424 21.75 -3.66 5.78
N LYS A 425 22.34 -4.20 6.84
CA LYS A 425 23.79 -4.21 7.01
C LYS A 425 24.50 -4.91 5.85
N LYS A 426 23.95 -6.04 5.39
CA LYS A 426 24.54 -6.82 4.30
C LYS A 426 24.46 -6.09 2.94
N TRP A 427 23.32 -5.54 2.59
CA TRP A 427 23.06 -5.07 1.22
C TRP A 427 23.26 -3.56 1.05
N PHE A 428 23.05 -2.77 2.11
CA PHE A 428 23.13 -1.30 2.08
C PHE A 428 24.30 -0.73 2.90
N ASN A 429 25.12 -1.61 3.50
CA ASN A 429 26.15 -1.19 4.45
C ASN A 429 25.60 -0.25 5.54
N ALA A 430 24.36 -0.53 5.99
CA ALA A 430 23.65 0.28 6.96
C ALA A 430 24.32 0.19 8.34
N THR A 431 24.46 1.33 9.00
CA THR A 431 24.93 1.42 10.39
C THR A 431 23.84 0.95 11.36
N ASP A 432 24.20 0.74 12.64
CA ASP A 432 23.20 0.46 13.69
C ASP A 432 22.20 1.61 13.85
N ASP A 433 22.65 2.85 13.64
CA ASP A 433 21.76 4.01 13.68
C ASP A 433 20.78 4.03 12.51
N ASP A 434 21.23 3.69 11.31
CA ASP A 434 20.35 3.51 10.15
C ASP A 434 19.31 2.42 10.39
N CYS A 435 19.75 1.28 10.93
CA CYS A 435 18.88 0.13 11.18
C CYS A 435 17.73 0.45 12.16
N ARG A 436 18.01 1.22 13.22
CA ARG A 436 16.98 1.67 14.17
C ARG A 436 15.93 2.56 13.51
N LYS A 437 16.35 3.36 12.52
CA LYS A 437 15.50 4.33 11.82
C LYS A 437 14.87 3.79 10.53
N ILE A 438 15.03 2.51 10.22
CA ILE A 438 14.35 1.89 9.07
C ILE A 438 12.85 2.17 9.16
N VAL A 439 12.28 2.67 8.07
CA VAL A 439 10.84 2.89 7.92
C VAL A 439 10.22 1.74 7.16
N MET A 440 9.00 1.39 7.54
CA MET A 440 8.23 0.39 6.83
C MET A 440 7.33 1.08 5.80
N THR A 441 7.33 0.57 4.59
CA THR A 441 6.61 1.14 3.45
C THR A 441 5.73 0.11 2.78
N GLY A 442 4.83 0.58 1.95
CA GLY A 442 4.02 -0.29 1.12
C GLY A 442 3.32 -1.38 1.91
N CYS A 443 3.48 -2.62 1.49
CA CYS A 443 2.88 -3.80 2.14
C CYS A 443 3.74 -4.34 3.29
N TYR A 444 5.05 -4.48 3.04
CA TYR A 444 5.98 -5.18 3.93
C TYR A 444 7.43 -4.67 3.81
N GLU A 445 7.67 -3.65 3.01
CA GLU A 445 9.00 -3.30 2.56
C GLU A 445 9.72 -2.39 3.55
N PRO A 446 10.85 -2.81 4.12
CA PRO A 446 11.72 -1.92 4.87
C PRO A 446 12.51 -1.00 3.92
N GLN A 447 12.68 0.27 4.30
CA GLN A 447 13.48 1.24 3.55
C GLN A 447 14.32 2.13 4.48
N LEU A 448 15.37 2.74 3.94
CA LEU A 448 16.17 3.74 4.64
C LEU A 448 15.35 5.02 4.87
N HIS A 449 15.65 5.71 5.96
CA HIS A 449 14.87 6.84 6.46
C HIS A 449 15.26 8.20 5.85
N ASP A 450 16.40 8.30 5.17
CA ASP A 450 17.00 9.54 4.70
C ASP A 450 16.56 9.96 3.27
N GLY A 451 15.38 9.57 2.92
CA GLY A 451 14.82 9.70 1.58
C GLY A 451 15.08 8.43 0.75
N ALA A 452 14.02 7.76 0.38
CA ALA A 452 14.09 6.54 -0.41
C ALA A 452 12.98 6.49 -1.46
N ASN A 453 13.32 5.94 -2.62
CA ASN A 453 12.36 5.65 -3.66
C ASN A 453 12.60 4.23 -4.19
N ARG A 454 11.77 3.29 -3.78
CA ARG A 454 11.79 1.92 -4.28
C ARG A 454 10.75 1.76 -5.38
N THR A 455 11.19 1.33 -6.56
CA THR A 455 10.28 0.92 -7.62
C THR A 455 9.99 -0.57 -7.53
N GLY A 456 8.80 -0.99 -7.95
CA GLY A 456 8.36 -2.38 -7.99
C GLY A 456 7.86 -2.75 -9.39
N VAL A 457 8.69 -2.52 -10.41
CA VAL A 457 8.27 -2.62 -11.82
C VAL A 457 7.91 -4.04 -12.23
N GLY A 458 8.61 -5.06 -11.74
CA GLY A 458 8.52 -6.43 -12.25
C GLY A 458 8.00 -7.47 -11.25
N HIS A 459 7.06 -8.32 -11.69
CA HIS A 459 6.55 -9.48 -10.97
C HIS A 459 6.78 -10.73 -11.81
N VAL A 460 7.65 -11.64 -11.37
CA VAL A 460 8.06 -12.84 -12.12
C VAL A 460 7.20 -14.03 -11.74
N ASN A 461 6.61 -14.68 -12.74
CA ASN A 461 5.81 -15.90 -12.58
C ASN A 461 6.68 -17.14 -12.53
N PHE A 462 6.76 -17.80 -11.37
CA PHE A 462 7.57 -19.00 -11.17
C PHE A 462 7.01 -20.25 -11.86
N LEU A 463 5.71 -20.25 -12.23
CA LEU A 463 5.08 -21.40 -12.88
C LEU A 463 5.26 -21.41 -14.40
N LYS A 464 5.53 -20.27 -15.03
CA LYS A 464 5.68 -20.23 -16.51
C LYS A 464 6.81 -21.09 -17.07
N PRO A 465 7.99 -21.22 -16.44
CA PRO A 465 8.98 -22.18 -16.88
C PRO A 465 8.47 -23.63 -16.89
N ILE A 466 7.77 -24.07 -15.81
CA ILE A 466 7.19 -25.43 -15.73
C ILE A 466 6.12 -25.63 -16.83
N GLU A 467 5.18 -24.70 -16.94
CA GLU A 467 4.12 -24.74 -17.95
C GLU A 467 4.70 -24.93 -19.38
N ARG A 468 5.73 -24.15 -19.71
CA ARG A 468 6.38 -24.24 -21.03
C ARG A 468 7.11 -25.56 -21.22
N MET A 469 7.85 -26.06 -20.22
CA MET A 469 8.56 -27.33 -20.29
C MET A 469 7.59 -28.49 -20.50
N LEU A 470 6.45 -28.51 -19.82
CA LEU A 470 5.42 -29.54 -20.00
C LEU A 470 4.74 -29.44 -21.38
N ALA A 471 4.46 -28.23 -21.84
CA ALA A 471 3.90 -28.01 -23.17
C ALA A 471 4.86 -28.41 -24.30
N GLU A 472 6.14 -28.19 -24.12
CA GLU A 472 7.19 -28.63 -25.07
C GLU A 472 7.33 -30.15 -25.06
N ALA A 473 7.26 -30.80 -23.89
CA ALA A 473 7.27 -32.25 -23.74
C ALA A 473 6.05 -32.90 -24.41
N ALA A 474 4.86 -32.34 -24.20
CA ALA A 474 3.63 -32.84 -24.83
C ALA A 474 3.69 -32.81 -26.36
N ARG A 475 4.39 -31.82 -26.94
CA ARG A 475 4.59 -31.69 -28.38
C ARG A 475 5.80 -32.44 -28.90
N SER A 476 6.53 -33.18 -28.06
CA SER A 476 7.79 -33.88 -28.39
C SER A 476 8.86 -32.95 -29.00
N VAL A 477 8.88 -31.69 -28.59
CA VAL A 477 9.84 -30.67 -29.06
C VAL A 477 11.19 -30.79 -28.34
N ILE A 478 11.18 -31.34 -27.12
CA ILE A 478 12.36 -31.51 -26.27
C ILE A 478 12.68 -33.00 -26.08
N ALA A 479 13.97 -33.32 -25.96
CA ALA A 479 14.41 -34.66 -25.59
C ALA A 479 13.96 -34.99 -24.14
N PRO A 480 13.71 -36.30 -23.85
CA PRO A 480 13.38 -36.71 -22.46
C PRO A 480 14.53 -36.38 -21.50
N TYR A 481 14.19 -35.93 -20.30
CA TYR A 481 15.16 -35.77 -19.21
C TYR A 481 15.47 -37.17 -18.62
N GLN A 482 16.73 -37.40 -18.26
CA GLN A 482 17.16 -38.68 -17.70
C GLN A 482 16.60 -38.95 -16.30
N ASP A 483 16.54 -37.89 -15.51
CA ASP A 483 16.10 -37.90 -14.11
C ASP A 483 15.50 -36.57 -13.70
N PHE A 484 15.01 -36.48 -12.47
CA PHE A 484 14.43 -35.26 -11.92
C PHE A 484 15.47 -34.14 -11.79
N ASP A 485 16.72 -34.48 -11.48
CA ASP A 485 17.74 -33.43 -11.29
C ASP A 485 18.06 -32.70 -12.61
N SER A 486 18.09 -33.43 -13.72
CA SER A 486 18.24 -32.81 -15.06
C SER A 486 17.03 -31.96 -15.45
N PHE A 487 15.80 -32.37 -15.09
CA PHE A 487 14.58 -31.58 -15.27
C PHE A 487 14.61 -30.32 -14.42
N LYS A 488 14.94 -30.46 -13.11
CA LYS A 488 15.05 -29.35 -12.16
C LYS A 488 16.12 -28.34 -12.61
N ALA A 489 17.28 -28.82 -13.05
CA ALA A 489 18.35 -27.95 -13.55
C ALA A 489 17.91 -27.09 -14.73
N GLU A 490 17.16 -27.65 -15.68
CA GLU A 490 16.59 -26.89 -16.80
C GLU A 490 15.53 -25.88 -16.34
N TYR A 491 14.66 -26.26 -15.39
CA TYR A 491 13.72 -25.32 -14.80
C TYR A 491 14.44 -24.13 -14.14
N LEU A 492 15.45 -24.38 -13.30
CA LEU A 492 16.24 -23.32 -12.66
C LEU A 492 16.94 -22.41 -13.69
N ARG A 493 17.49 -23.00 -14.75
CA ARG A 493 18.08 -22.23 -15.85
C ARG A 493 17.06 -21.30 -16.51
N ARG A 494 15.84 -21.78 -16.75
CA ARG A 494 14.75 -20.97 -17.35
C ARG A 494 14.26 -19.91 -16.38
N LEU A 495 14.12 -20.22 -15.10
CA LEU A 495 13.75 -19.24 -14.05
C LEU A 495 14.80 -18.13 -13.96
N ALA A 496 16.08 -18.49 -13.93
CA ALA A 496 17.18 -17.52 -13.94
C ALA A 496 17.13 -16.62 -15.18
N HIS A 497 16.90 -17.22 -16.37
CA HIS A 497 16.78 -16.45 -17.62
C HIS A 497 15.61 -15.47 -17.61
N VAL A 498 14.41 -15.91 -17.21
CA VAL A 498 13.22 -15.05 -17.11
C VAL A 498 13.45 -13.92 -16.11
N THR A 499 14.06 -14.21 -14.97
CA THR A 499 14.37 -13.22 -13.93
C THR A 499 15.40 -12.20 -14.44
N ALA A 500 16.48 -12.65 -15.06
CA ALA A 500 17.50 -11.78 -15.64
C ALA A 500 16.90 -10.88 -16.73
N ARG A 501 16.02 -11.44 -17.54
CA ARG A 501 15.37 -10.69 -18.61
C ARG A 501 14.39 -9.64 -18.08
N CYS A 502 13.62 -9.99 -17.04
CA CYS A 502 12.77 -9.02 -16.31
C CYS A 502 13.62 -7.87 -15.75
N ARG A 503 14.76 -8.16 -15.11
CA ARG A 503 15.70 -7.15 -14.61
C ARG A 503 16.21 -6.23 -15.72
N GLU A 504 16.61 -6.77 -16.87
CA GLU A 504 17.14 -5.98 -18.00
C GLU A 504 16.08 -5.03 -18.57
N ILE A 505 14.85 -5.51 -18.74
CA ILE A 505 13.71 -4.70 -19.17
C ILE A 505 13.42 -3.61 -18.14
N THR A 506 13.39 -3.95 -16.84
CA THR A 506 13.19 -3.00 -15.75
C THR A 506 14.27 -1.91 -15.75
N PHE A 507 15.55 -2.29 -15.94
CA PHE A 507 16.66 -1.35 -16.00
C PHE A 507 16.44 -0.28 -17.10
N GLU A 508 15.94 -0.67 -18.26
CA GLU A 508 15.63 0.28 -19.34
C GLU A 508 14.40 1.14 -19.05
N ILE A 509 13.33 0.55 -18.48
CA ILE A 509 12.12 1.26 -18.10
C ILE A 509 12.45 2.36 -17.07
N GLU A 510 13.30 2.06 -16.09
CA GLU A 510 13.64 3.00 -15.02
C GLU A 510 14.45 4.22 -15.49
N LYS A 511 15.22 4.11 -16.56
CA LYS A 511 15.94 5.25 -17.16
C LYS A 511 15.03 6.39 -17.56
N VAL A 512 13.78 6.09 -17.88
CA VAL A 512 12.83 7.07 -18.39
C VAL A 512 11.76 7.50 -17.37
N LEU A 513 11.79 6.97 -16.14
CA LEU A 513 10.76 7.29 -15.14
C LEU A 513 10.68 8.78 -14.82
N GLY A 514 11.81 9.46 -14.68
CA GLY A 514 11.85 10.90 -14.44
C GLY A 514 11.29 11.74 -15.61
N GLU A 515 11.26 11.19 -16.82
CA GLU A 515 10.65 11.83 -18.00
C GLU A 515 9.15 11.50 -18.12
N VAL A 516 8.75 10.32 -17.65
CA VAL A 516 7.34 9.92 -17.61
C VAL A 516 6.58 10.68 -16.52
N ASN A 517 7.13 10.71 -15.30
CA ASN A 517 6.48 11.27 -14.13
C ASN A 517 7.51 11.90 -13.17
N PRO A 518 8.07 13.09 -13.50
CA PRO A 518 9.02 13.75 -12.59
C PRO A 518 8.40 13.97 -11.21
N ALA A 519 9.07 13.52 -10.15
CA ALA A 519 8.61 13.59 -8.77
C ALA A 519 9.04 14.92 -8.11
N ASN A 520 8.26 15.99 -8.32
CA ASN A 520 8.67 17.33 -7.88
C ASN A 520 8.80 17.44 -6.36
N LEU A 521 7.76 17.07 -5.60
CA LEU A 521 7.77 17.22 -4.15
C LEU A 521 8.75 16.24 -3.46
N MET A 522 8.95 15.03 -4.00
CA MET A 522 9.98 14.12 -3.52
C MET A 522 11.38 14.68 -3.76
N THR A 523 11.62 15.30 -4.92
CA THR A 523 12.88 15.97 -5.27
C THR A 523 13.15 17.14 -4.32
N ILE A 524 12.13 17.96 -4.01
CA ILE A 524 12.23 19.08 -3.05
C ILE A 524 12.51 18.58 -1.63
N ALA A 525 11.90 17.46 -1.24
CA ALA A 525 12.08 16.87 0.08
C ALA A 525 13.49 16.32 0.34
N THR A 526 14.28 16.08 -0.72
CA THR A 526 15.57 15.42 -0.63
C THR A 526 16.71 16.37 -1.03
N GLU A 527 17.56 16.78 -0.08
CA GLU A 527 18.66 17.71 -0.36
C GLU A 527 19.67 17.17 -1.38
N HIS A 528 19.92 15.86 -1.36
CA HIS A 528 20.76 15.20 -2.34
C HIS A 528 20.26 15.44 -3.76
N ALA A 529 18.95 15.29 -4.00
CA ALA A 529 18.31 15.53 -5.28
C ALA A 529 18.53 16.97 -5.78
N LEU A 530 18.34 17.94 -4.90
CA LEU A 530 18.55 19.36 -5.22
C LEU A 530 20.03 19.65 -5.59
N ARG A 531 20.95 19.15 -4.78
CA ARG A 531 22.40 19.37 -4.98
C ARG A 531 22.94 18.70 -6.23
N THR A 532 22.46 17.49 -6.55
CA THR A 532 22.94 16.70 -7.69
C THR A 532 22.16 16.96 -8.97
N ARG A 533 21.08 17.74 -8.91
CA ARG A 533 20.17 18.00 -10.02
C ARG A 533 19.56 16.68 -10.58
N LYS A 534 19.19 15.77 -9.67
CA LYS A 534 18.58 14.46 -10.01
C LYS A 534 17.13 14.40 -9.52
N ASP A 535 16.27 13.82 -10.34
CA ASP A 535 14.88 13.60 -9.97
C ASP A 535 14.74 12.53 -8.87
N GLY A 536 13.70 12.63 -8.04
CA GLY A 536 13.39 11.62 -7.02
C GLY A 536 13.20 10.21 -7.59
N PHE A 537 12.77 10.06 -8.84
CA PHE A 537 12.70 8.77 -9.54
C PHE A 537 13.96 8.37 -10.29
N ALA A 538 14.93 9.27 -10.39
CA ALA A 538 16.26 8.94 -10.89
C ALA A 538 17.21 8.70 -9.71
N ASP A 539 18.42 9.13 -9.77
CA ASP A 539 19.43 9.06 -8.70
C ASP A 539 19.29 10.23 -7.70
N GLY A 540 18.05 10.48 -7.25
CA GLY A 540 17.73 11.64 -6.39
C GLY A 540 17.82 11.37 -4.90
N CYS A 541 17.68 10.12 -4.45
CA CYS A 541 17.85 9.75 -3.05
C CYS A 541 19.32 9.45 -2.72
N PRO A 542 19.79 9.70 -1.49
CA PRO A 542 21.22 9.51 -1.17
C PRO A 542 21.66 8.04 -1.19
N ARG A 543 20.79 7.11 -0.83
CA ARG A 543 21.08 5.67 -0.72
C ARG A 543 19.94 4.75 -1.13
N GLY A 544 18.73 5.25 -1.17
CA GLY A 544 17.49 4.46 -1.28
C GLY A 544 16.84 4.46 -2.67
N ASN A 545 17.62 4.37 -3.76
CA ASN A 545 17.08 4.31 -5.12
C ASN A 545 16.91 2.86 -5.61
N ASP A 546 16.31 2.00 -4.79
CA ASP A 546 16.26 0.56 -5.04
C ASP A 546 15.21 0.17 -6.08
N THR A 547 15.40 -1.02 -6.64
CA THR A 547 14.44 -1.66 -7.54
C THR A 547 14.04 -3.02 -7.00
N ALA A 548 12.78 -3.20 -6.68
CA ALA A 548 12.20 -4.47 -6.28
C ALA A 548 11.75 -5.27 -7.49
N ILE A 549 12.15 -6.54 -7.57
CA ILE A 549 11.53 -7.55 -8.45
C ILE A 549 10.86 -8.57 -7.54
N LEU A 550 9.59 -8.84 -7.79
CA LEU A 550 8.72 -9.59 -6.93
C LEU A 550 8.51 -11.00 -7.45
N ALA A 551 8.62 -11.99 -6.57
CA ALA A 551 8.37 -13.39 -6.88
C ALA A 551 6.89 -13.74 -6.76
N VAL A 552 6.33 -14.47 -7.71
CA VAL A 552 4.91 -14.86 -7.71
C VAL A 552 4.77 -16.37 -7.87
N GLY A 553 4.12 -17.01 -6.88
CA GLY A 553 3.81 -18.44 -6.92
C GLY A 553 4.97 -19.36 -6.51
N ILE A 554 5.85 -18.93 -5.60
CA ILE A 554 7.00 -19.74 -5.14
C ILE A 554 6.55 -21.08 -4.59
N ALA A 555 5.62 -21.11 -3.61
CA ALA A 555 5.14 -22.34 -3.01
C ALA A 555 4.47 -23.27 -4.03
N THR A 556 3.60 -22.73 -4.88
CA THR A 556 2.98 -23.51 -5.96
C THR A 556 4.01 -24.10 -6.93
N ALA A 557 5.11 -23.38 -7.19
CA ALA A 557 6.18 -23.91 -8.06
C ALA A 557 6.96 -25.05 -7.39
N VAL A 558 7.24 -24.95 -6.09
CA VAL A 558 7.82 -26.05 -5.30
C VAL A 558 6.91 -27.27 -5.37
N ASP A 559 5.64 -27.10 -5.09
CA ASP A 559 4.63 -28.16 -5.07
C ASP A 559 4.49 -28.82 -6.47
N ALA A 560 4.49 -28.01 -7.53
CA ALA A 560 4.41 -28.50 -8.91
C ALA A 560 5.64 -29.30 -9.32
N LEU A 561 6.85 -28.87 -8.93
CA LEU A 561 8.09 -29.61 -9.21
C LEU A 561 8.13 -30.94 -8.47
N LEU A 562 7.71 -30.99 -7.20
CA LEU A 562 7.64 -32.24 -6.45
C LEU A 562 6.58 -33.20 -7.01
N ALA A 563 5.46 -32.68 -7.52
CA ALA A 563 4.47 -33.49 -8.23
C ALA A 563 5.03 -34.08 -9.53
N VAL A 564 5.80 -33.33 -10.32
CA VAL A 564 6.52 -33.85 -11.50
C VAL A 564 7.47 -34.97 -11.06
N LYS A 565 8.25 -34.76 -9.99
CA LYS A 565 9.15 -35.77 -9.44
C LYS A 565 8.40 -37.05 -9.11
N GLU A 566 7.31 -36.95 -8.36
CA GLU A 566 6.52 -38.10 -7.93
C GLU A 566 5.89 -38.83 -9.11
N ILE A 567 5.18 -38.13 -9.99
CA ILE A 567 4.39 -38.75 -11.07
C ILE A 567 5.32 -39.37 -12.14
N VAL A 568 6.33 -38.62 -12.57
CA VAL A 568 7.14 -38.97 -13.76
C VAL A 568 8.37 -39.79 -13.39
N PHE A 569 9.11 -39.39 -12.36
CA PHE A 569 10.43 -39.96 -12.09
C PHE A 569 10.41 -41.05 -11.01
N GLU A 570 9.62 -40.89 -9.94
CA GLU A 570 9.56 -41.86 -8.86
C GLU A 570 8.57 -43.01 -9.18
N ARG A 571 7.29 -42.66 -9.39
CA ARG A 571 6.22 -43.66 -9.64
C ARG A 571 6.15 -44.11 -11.08
N LYS A 572 6.65 -43.30 -12.03
CA LYS A 572 6.61 -43.57 -13.47
C LYS A 572 5.20 -43.86 -13.99
N GLU A 573 4.18 -43.20 -13.41
CA GLU A 573 2.78 -43.36 -13.78
C GLU A 573 2.48 -42.73 -15.13
N LEU A 574 3.12 -41.58 -15.41
CA LEU A 574 3.07 -40.89 -16.69
C LEU A 574 4.47 -40.55 -17.16
N SER A 575 4.67 -40.50 -18.48
CA SER A 575 5.85 -39.85 -19.06
C SER A 575 5.67 -38.33 -18.90
N LEU A 576 6.75 -37.57 -19.05
CA LEU A 576 6.68 -36.10 -19.05
C LEU A 576 5.75 -35.57 -20.13
N SER A 577 5.75 -36.22 -21.32
CA SER A 577 4.83 -35.93 -22.42
C SER A 577 3.37 -36.23 -22.02
N GLY A 578 3.12 -37.35 -21.33
CA GLY A 578 1.81 -37.71 -20.80
C GLY A 578 1.32 -36.72 -19.78
N LEU A 579 2.17 -36.30 -18.84
CA LEU A 579 1.81 -35.27 -17.87
C LEU A 579 1.52 -33.92 -18.55
N GLY A 580 2.30 -33.54 -19.55
CA GLY A 580 2.04 -32.37 -20.37
C GLY A 580 0.69 -32.41 -21.09
N ALA A 581 0.29 -33.60 -21.59
CA ALA A 581 -1.02 -33.82 -22.20
C ALA A 581 -2.15 -33.62 -21.17
N VAL A 582 -2.02 -34.19 -19.96
CA VAL A 582 -2.97 -33.97 -18.85
C VAL A 582 -3.12 -32.50 -18.49
N MET A 583 -2.01 -31.74 -18.43
CA MET A 583 -2.06 -30.28 -18.19
C MET A 583 -2.81 -29.55 -19.30
N SER A 584 -2.62 -29.96 -20.55
CA SER A 584 -3.26 -29.30 -21.70
C SER A 584 -4.79 -29.43 -21.71
N VAL A 585 -5.33 -30.49 -21.09
CA VAL A 585 -6.78 -30.72 -20.93
C VAL A 585 -7.28 -30.31 -19.54
N ASN A 586 -6.50 -29.54 -18.78
CA ASN A 586 -6.89 -28.99 -17.49
C ASN A 586 -7.41 -30.05 -16.48
N TRP A 587 -6.70 -31.20 -16.39
CA TRP A 587 -7.03 -32.37 -15.57
C TRP A 587 -8.30 -33.14 -16.01
N GLU A 588 -8.95 -32.79 -17.12
CA GLU A 588 -10.11 -33.52 -17.58
C GLU A 588 -9.78 -35.02 -17.77
N GLY A 589 -10.60 -35.87 -17.17
CA GLY A 589 -10.41 -37.34 -17.16
C GLY A 589 -9.34 -37.82 -16.15
N HIS A 590 -8.68 -36.97 -15.40
CA HIS A 590 -7.61 -37.32 -14.46
C HIS A 590 -7.85 -36.80 -13.02
N GLU A 591 -9.11 -36.69 -12.61
CA GLU A 591 -9.47 -36.10 -11.31
C GLU A 591 -8.91 -36.86 -10.10
N GLU A 592 -8.80 -38.21 -10.17
CA GLU A 592 -8.19 -39.01 -9.11
C GLU A 592 -6.73 -38.63 -8.88
N LEU A 593 -5.94 -38.54 -9.93
CA LEU A 593 -4.56 -38.10 -9.88
C LEU A 593 -4.45 -36.67 -9.35
N ARG A 594 -5.31 -35.75 -9.83
CA ARG A 594 -5.40 -34.37 -9.37
C ARG A 594 -5.62 -34.27 -7.86
N LEU A 595 -6.63 -34.97 -7.36
CA LEU A 595 -6.95 -34.97 -5.92
C LEU A 595 -5.85 -35.55 -5.07
N ARG A 596 -5.13 -36.57 -5.58
CA ARG A 596 -3.96 -37.12 -4.89
C ARG A 596 -2.85 -36.08 -4.78
N MET A 597 -2.56 -35.33 -5.85
CA MET A 597 -1.54 -34.27 -5.82
C MET A 597 -1.93 -33.12 -4.91
N LEU A 598 -3.21 -32.72 -4.90
CA LEU A 598 -3.70 -31.71 -3.95
C LEU A 598 -3.51 -32.13 -2.49
N ARG A 599 -3.71 -33.42 -2.17
CA ARG A 599 -3.63 -33.98 -0.80
C ARG A 599 -2.25 -34.44 -0.41
N SER A 600 -1.25 -34.31 -1.28
CA SER A 600 0.13 -34.66 -0.96
C SER A 600 0.62 -33.83 0.23
N ARG A 601 1.33 -34.43 1.18
CA ARG A 601 1.98 -33.76 2.30
C ARG A 601 3.36 -33.21 1.92
N ARG A 602 3.95 -33.68 0.82
CA ARG A 602 5.22 -33.16 0.26
C ARG A 602 4.98 -31.81 -0.41
N LYS A 603 4.73 -30.80 0.41
CA LYS A 603 4.41 -29.45 -0.04
C LYS A 603 5.08 -28.40 0.83
N TRP A 604 5.30 -27.24 0.24
CA TRP A 604 5.77 -26.05 0.94
C TRP A 604 4.79 -25.65 2.07
N GLY A 605 5.31 -25.47 3.27
CA GLY A 605 4.53 -25.10 4.46
C GLY A 605 4.29 -26.25 5.44
N ASN A 606 4.54 -27.52 5.03
CA ASN A 606 4.33 -28.70 5.85
C ASN A 606 5.63 -29.21 6.54
N ASN A 607 6.69 -28.41 6.50
CA ASN A 607 8.01 -28.77 7.00
C ASN A 607 8.58 -30.06 6.38
N ASP A 608 8.21 -30.36 5.14
CA ASP A 608 8.82 -31.43 4.37
C ASP A 608 10.25 -31.05 3.99
N PRO A 609 11.28 -31.88 4.32
CA PRO A 609 12.68 -31.54 4.08
C PRO A 609 13.01 -31.29 2.61
N GLU A 610 12.38 -32.01 1.70
CA GLU A 610 12.63 -31.88 0.27
C GLU A 610 11.94 -30.62 -0.30
N ALA A 611 10.71 -30.33 0.13
CA ALA A 611 10.02 -29.09 -0.21
C ALA A 611 10.77 -27.86 0.32
N ASN A 612 11.28 -27.93 1.55
CA ASN A 612 12.09 -26.88 2.15
C ASN A 612 13.38 -26.63 1.34
N ALA A 613 14.13 -27.69 1.01
CA ALA A 613 15.36 -27.58 0.24
C ALA A 613 15.12 -27.01 -1.16
N LEU A 614 14.10 -27.53 -1.84
CA LEU A 614 13.73 -27.04 -3.19
C LEU A 614 13.29 -25.57 -3.15
N GLY A 615 12.50 -25.17 -2.17
CA GLY A 615 12.10 -23.78 -2.00
C GLY A 615 13.29 -22.83 -1.80
N VAL A 616 14.30 -23.26 -1.02
CA VAL A 616 15.55 -22.52 -0.86
C VAL A 616 16.28 -22.39 -2.21
N GLU A 617 16.40 -23.48 -3.00
CA GLU A 617 17.04 -23.44 -4.33
C GLU A 617 16.32 -22.46 -5.28
N LEU A 618 14.98 -22.42 -5.28
CA LEU A 618 14.21 -21.50 -6.10
C LEU A 618 14.45 -20.04 -5.69
N ILE A 619 14.40 -19.76 -4.39
CA ILE A 619 14.67 -18.43 -3.82
C ILE A 619 16.09 -17.99 -4.18
N GLU A 620 17.09 -18.86 -4.01
CA GLU A 620 18.49 -18.54 -4.33
C GLU A 620 18.71 -18.32 -5.82
N CYS A 621 18.11 -19.13 -6.67
CA CYS A 621 18.15 -18.94 -8.13
C CYS A 621 17.61 -17.56 -8.52
N PHE A 622 16.44 -17.18 -8.01
CA PHE A 622 15.82 -15.88 -8.25
C PHE A 622 16.68 -14.73 -7.70
N ALA A 623 17.06 -14.81 -6.43
CA ALA A 623 17.81 -13.79 -5.72
C ALA A 623 19.19 -13.52 -6.33
N SER A 624 19.87 -14.56 -6.83
CA SER A 624 21.19 -14.45 -7.48
C SER A 624 21.17 -13.60 -8.75
N GLN A 625 20.02 -13.48 -9.39
CA GLN A 625 19.85 -12.64 -10.59
C GLN A 625 19.64 -11.17 -10.27
N LEU A 626 19.34 -10.84 -9.01
CA LEU A 626 18.85 -9.53 -8.58
C LEU A 626 19.73 -8.88 -7.52
N ASN A 627 19.87 -9.49 -6.36
CA ASN A 627 20.43 -8.84 -5.17
C ASN A 627 21.80 -8.23 -5.38
N GLY A 628 21.91 -6.94 -5.07
CA GLY A 628 23.14 -6.19 -5.15
C GLY A 628 23.58 -5.81 -6.56
N ARG A 629 22.85 -6.23 -7.62
CA ARG A 629 23.15 -5.78 -8.98
C ARG A 629 22.74 -4.31 -9.14
N PRO A 630 23.58 -3.46 -9.77
CA PRO A 630 23.25 -2.06 -9.95
C PRO A 630 22.02 -1.90 -10.84
N ASN A 631 21.15 -0.96 -10.47
CA ASN A 631 20.05 -0.50 -11.30
C ASN A 631 20.43 0.76 -12.10
N SER A 632 19.51 1.32 -12.87
CA SER A 632 19.76 2.52 -13.66
C SER A 632 19.60 3.83 -12.90
N ARG A 633 19.24 3.75 -11.60
CA ARG A 633 18.92 4.91 -10.75
C ARG A 633 19.91 5.13 -9.60
N GLY A 634 21.14 4.58 -9.71
CA GLY A 634 22.16 4.72 -8.68
C GLY A 634 22.01 3.82 -7.46
N GLY A 635 21.04 2.92 -7.44
CA GLY A 635 20.79 1.92 -6.40
C GLY A 635 21.05 0.50 -6.88
N ILE A 636 20.40 -0.45 -6.22
CA ILE A 636 20.53 -1.89 -6.49
C ILE A 636 19.18 -2.57 -6.73
N PHE A 637 19.21 -3.69 -7.46
CA PHE A 637 18.08 -4.60 -7.51
C PHE A 637 17.98 -5.42 -6.24
N LEU A 638 16.75 -5.68 -5.81
CA LEU A 638 16.40 -6.50 -4.65
C LEU A 638 15.35 -7.55 -5.03
N ALA A 639 15.55 -8.75 -4.57
CA ALA A 639 14.55 -9.81 -4.61
C ALA A 639 13.54 -9.60 -3.49
N CYS A 640 12.24 -9.73 -3.80
CA CYS A 640 11.13 -9.59 -2.87
C CYS A 640 10.28 -10.85 -2.84
N GLY A 641 9.83 -11.24 -1.66
CA GLY A 641 8.96 -12.40 -1.44
C GLY A 641 7.46 -12.09 -1.53
N HIS A 642 7.05 -10.81 -1.48
CA HIS A 642 5.64 -10.49 -1.65
C HIS A 642 5.25 -10.42 -3.13
N CYS A 643 3.97 -10.60 -3.40
CA CYS A 643 3.46 -10.66 -4.77
C CYS A 643 2.29 -9.69 -5.03
N ALA A 644 1.93 -8.83 -4.06
CA ALA A 644 0.71 -8.03 -4.11
C ALA A 644 -0.50 -8.91 -4.51
N ARG A 645 -1.32 -8.52 -5.48
CA ARG A 645 -2.41 -9.36 -6.03
C ARG A 645 -2.00 -10.14 -7.29
N GLN A 646 -0.69 -10.22 -7.60
CA GLN A 646 -0.25 -10.87 -8.83
C GLN A 646 -0.42 -12.38 -8.82
N TYR A 647 -0.56 -13.00 -7.65
CA TYR A 647 -0.92 -14.40 -7.52
C TYR A 647 -2.29 -14.73 -8.17
N ILE A 648 -3.23 -13.76 -8.22
CA ILE A 648 -4.49 -13.86 -8.97
C ILE A 648 -4.26 -13.53 -10.45
N VAL A 649 -3.70 -12.35 -10.74
CA VAL A 649 -3.56 -11.82 -12.11
C VAL A 649 -2.71 -12.72 -13.00
N LEU A 650 -1.59 -13.24 -12.48
CA LEU A 650 -0.75 -14.18 -13.21
C LEU A 650 -1.31 -15.60 -13.13
N GLY A 651 -2.07 -15.94 -12.07
CA GLY A 651 -2.83 -17.19 -11.98
C GLY A 651 -3.82 -17.34 -13.12
N GLU A 652 -4.61 -16.31 -13.40
CA GLU A 652 -5.56 -16.26 -14.54
C GLU A 652 -4.89 -16.51 -15.90
N LYS A 653 -3.60 -16.21 -16.04
CA LYS A 653 -2.80 -16.37 -17.26
C LYS A 653 -1.96 -17.65 -17.28
N THR A 654 -2.07 -18.50 -16.26
CA THR A 654 -1.28 -19.72 -16.11
C THR A 654 -2.17 -20.95 -16.27
N GLY A 655 -1.77 -21.90 -17.08
CA GLY A 655 -2.44 -23.18 -17.29
C GLY A 655 -2.51 -24.03 -16.03
N ALA A 656 -3.04 -25.25 -16.15
CA ALA A 656 -3.03 -26.24 -15.08
C ALA A 656 -1.60 -26.59 -14.67
N THR A 657 -1.40 -26.91 -13.38
CA THR A 657 -0.10 -27.26 -12.83
C THR A 657 -0.10 -28.64 -12.16
N PRO A 658 1.04 -29.35 -12.14
CA PRO A 658 1.15 -30.75 -11.68
C PRO A 658 0.73 -31.00 -10.23
N ASP A 659 0.77 -29.98 -9.37
CA ASP A 659 0.35 -30.03 -7.96
C ASP A 659 -1.17 -30.14 -7.74
N GLY A 660 -1.95 -30.17 -8.82
CA GLY A 660 -3.42 -30.29 -8.82
C GLY A 660 -4.18 -28.99 -9.04
N ARG A 661 -3.49 -27.85 -9.22
CA ARG A 661 -4.10 -26.56 -9.54
C ARG A 661 -4.66 -26.58 -10.96
N LYS A 662 -5.88 -26.06 -11.16
CA LYS A 662 -6.50 -25.89 -12.47
C LYS A 662 -6.06 -24.59 -13.16
N ALA A 663 -6.22 -24.56 -14.48
CA ALA A 663 -5.93 -23.36 -15.28
C ALA A 663 -6.80 -22.18 -14.79
N GLY A 664 -6.16 -21.02 -14.65
CA GLY A 664 -6.85 -19.79 -14.24
C GLY A 664 -7.06 -19.63 -12.74
N GLU A 665 -6.84 -20.66 -11.93
CA GLU A 665 -6.91 -20.55 -10.47
C GLU A 665 -5.75 -19.69 -9.92
N GLU A 666 -5.90 -19.15 -8.72
CA GLU A 666 -4.85 -18.40 -8.04
C GLU A 666 -3.62 -19.27 -7.72
N MET A 667 -2.47 -18.64 -7.57
CA MET A 667 -1.22 -19.24 -7.12
C MET A 667 -1.01 -18.99 -5.63
N SER A 668 0.06 -19.53 -5.07
CA SER A 668 0.47 -19.19 -3.70
C SER A 668 0.77 -17.70 -3.53
N LYS A 669 0.38 -17.19 -2.38
CA LYS A 669 0.48 -15.79 -1.99
C LYS A 669 1.75 -15.55 -1.17
N ASN A 670 2.59 -14.60 -1.58
CA ASN A 670 3.83 -14.28 -0.89
C ASN A 670 4.70 -15.54 -0.67
N LEU A 671 5.26 -15.70 0.54
CA LEU A 671 5.99 -16.91 0.95
C LEU A 671 5.07 -17.96 1.61
N SER A 672 3.79 -17.66 1.75
CA SER A 672 2.80 -18.55 2.33
C SER A 672 2.54 -19.77 1.43
N PRO A 673 2.10 -20.89 1.97
CA PRO A 673 1.72 -22.08 1.20
C PRO A 673 0.63 -21.77 0.18
N THR A 674 0.51 -22.60 -0.84
CA THR A 674 -0.70 -22.65 -1.68
C THR A 674 -1.93 -22.79 -0.77
N MET A 675 -3.01 -22.08 -1.11
CA MET A 675 -4.20 -22.04 -0.26
C MET A 675 -4.72 -23.46 0.05
N GLY A 676 -4.80 -23.77 1.34
CA GLY A 676 -5.40 -24.99 1.83
C GLY A 676 -4.52 -26.26 1.79
N VAL A 677 -3.22 -26.15 1.52
CA VAL A 677 -2.31 -27.32 1.55
C VAL A 677 -1.44 -27.42 2.82
N ASP A 678 -1.48 -26.39 3.68
CA ASP A 678 -0.76 -26.30 4.95
C ASP A 678 -1.50 -27.10 6.06
N THR A 679 -1.33 -28.41 6.05
CA THR A 679 -2.07 -29.36 6.93
C THR A 679 -1.32 -29.76 8.18
N GLU A 680 -0.03 -29.38 8.33
CA GLU A 680 0.81 -29.75 9.46
C GLU A 680 0.90 -28.63 10.54
N GLY A 681 0.10 -27.58 10.40
CA GLY A 681 -0.09 -26.52 11.40
C GLY A 681 0.97 -25.41 11.39
N ALA A 682 0.74 -24.40 12.24
CA ALA A 682 1.52 -23.17 12.29
C ALA A 682 3.01 -23.37 12.55
N THR A 683 3.38 -24.34 13.40
CA THR A 683 4.79 -24.65 13.72
C THR A 683 5.55 -25.19 12.52
N ALA A 684 4.90 -26.07 11.73
CA ALA A 684 5.49 -26.63 10.52
C ALA A 684 5.71 -25.53 9.48
N LEU A 685 4.76 -24.62 9.33
CA LEU A 685 4.88 -23.48 8.44
C LEU A 685 6.05 -22.55 8.80
N VAL A 686 6.20 -22.21 10.09
CA VAL A 686 7.35 -21.40 10.56
C VAL A 686 8.68 -22.15 10.34
N ALA A 687 8.72 -23.46 10.57
CA ALA A 687 9.90 -24.28 10.33
C ALA A 687 10.27 -24.33 8.83
N THR A 688 9.29 -24.41 7.92
CA THR A 688 9.52 -24.32 6.46
C THR A 688 10.23 -23.02 6.11
N LEU A 689 9.73 -21.89 6.61
CA LEU A 689 10.30 -20.58 6.31
C LEU A 689 11.66 -20.33 6.98
N ALA A 690 11.94 -21.02 8.11
CA ALA A 690 13.24 -20.98 8.79
C ALA A 690 14.39 -21.56 7.95
N ALA A 691 14.11 -22.30 6.88
CA ALA A 691 15.12 -22.78 5.94
C ALA A 691 15.77 -21.66 5.10
N SER A 692 15.15 -20.48 5.07
CA SER A 692 15.65 -19.29 4.37
C SER A 692 15.58 -18.07 5.30
N ASP A 693 16.09 -16.92 4.87
CA ASP A 693 16.02 -15.68 5.66
C ASP A 693 15.84 -14.44 4.79
N VAL A 694 15.53 -13.32 5.44
CA VAL A 694 15.35 -12.02 4.77
C VAL A 694 16.59 -11.54 4.02
N ALA A 695 17.79 -12.01 4.35
CA ALA A 695 19.00 -11.63 3.61
C ALA A 695 19.06 -12.22 2.20
N LYS A 696 18.23 -13.21 1.89
CA LYS A 696 18.02 -13.75 0.53
C LYS A 696 16.96 -12.96 -0.24
N LEU A 697 15.95 -12.44 0.46
CA LEU A 697 14.88 -11.60 -0.09
C LEU A 697 14.84 -10.25 0.65
N PRO A 698 15.88 -9.39 0.46
CA PRO A 698 16.06 -8.18 1.26
C PRO A 698 15.04 -7.08 0.98
N GLY A 699 14.31 -7.18 -0.11
CA GLY A 699 13.21 -6.27 -0.40
C GLY A 699 12.04 -6.44 0.59
N ASP A 700 11.73 -7.69 0.92
CA ASP A 700 10.79 -8.11 1.97
C ASP A 700 10.78 -9.64 2.14
N TYR A 701 10.31 -10.10 3.29
CA TYR A 701 10.16 -11.53 3.61
C TYR A 701 8.88 -11.73 4.43
N PRO A 702 7.69 -11.72 3.79
CA PRO A 702 6.41 -11.74 4.48
C PRO A 702 5.81 -13.14 4.64
N LEU A 703 5.18 -13.38 5.79
CA LEU A 703 4.34 -14.53 6.07
C LEU A 703 2.90 -14.09 6.39
N ASP A 704 1.94 -14.54 5.60
CA ASP A 704 0.51 -14.45 5.90
C ASP A 704 0.05 -15.75 6.56
N MET A 705 -0.21 -15.71 7.86
CA MET A 705 -0.60 -16.90 8.63
C MET A 705 -2.08 -16.86 8.97
N MET A 706 -2.81 -17.93 8.65
CA MET A 706 -4.16 -18.13 9.13
C MET A 706 -4.15 -18.98 10.40
N LEU A 707 -4.91 -18.54 11.41
CA LEU A 707 -5.09 -19.26 12.67
C LEU A 707 -6.58 -19.46 12.96
N HIS A 708 -6.93 -20.57 13.58
CA HIS A 708 -8.29 -20.78 14.06
C HIS A 708 -8.52 -19.99 15.36
N PRO A 709 -9.70 -19.36 15.57
CA PRO A 709 -10.00 -18.58 16.78
C PRO A 709 -9.75 -19.33 18.09
N SER A 710 -9.98 -20.64 18.14
CA SER A 710 -9.81 -21.45 19.36
C SER A 710 -8.38 -21.45 19.93
N VAL A 711 -7.36 -21.34 19.04
CA VAL A 711 -5.96 -21.32 19.46
C VAL A 711 -5.47 -19.93 19.87
N CYS A 712 -6.25 -18.90 19.58
CA CYS A 712 -5.93 -17.50 19.88
C CYS A 712 -6.64 -16.97 21.14
N GLN A 713 -7.43 -17.80 21.83
CA GLN A 713 -8.25 -17.37 22.96
C GLN A 713 -7.46 -17.22 24.26
N GLY A 714 -7.87 -16.20 25.04
CA GLY A 714 -7.34 -15.95 26.36
C GLY A 714 -5.85 -15.62 26.37
N GLU A 715 -5.24 -15.62 27.54
CA GLU A 715 -3.82 -15.33 27.75
C GLU A 715 -2.91 -16.38 27.11
N LYS A 716 -3.31 -17.66 27.15
CA LYS A 716 -2.55 -18.76 26.52
C LYS A 716 -2.48 -18.58 25.00
N GLY A 717 -3.58 -18.18 24.36
CA GLY A 717 -3.63 -17.92 22.93
C GLY A 717 -2.74 -16.74 22.54
N LEU A 718 -2.75 -15.65 23.28
CA LEU A 718 -1.86 -14.52 23.04
C LEU A 718 -0.38 -14.90 23.20
N LYS A 719 -0.03 -15.70 24.22
CA LYS A 719 1.34 -16.22 24.41
C LYS A 719 1.77 -17.12 23.25
N ALA A 720 0.87 -17.94 22.71
CA ALA A 720 1.15 -18.78 21.56
C ALA A 720 1.41 -17.94 20.31
N MET A 721 0.57 -16.94 20.03
CA MET A 721 0.75 -16.00 18.92
C MET A 721 2.09 -15.23 19.04
N ARG A 722 2.42 -14.73 20.25
CA ARG A 722 3.71 -14.08 20.51
C ARG A 722 4.89 -15.02 20.20
N SER A 723 4.85 -16.26 20.68
CA SER A 723 5.91 -17.25 20.43
C SER A 723 6.10 -17.51 18.94
N ILE A 724 5.01 -17.58 18.15
CA ILE A 724 5.08 -17.70 16.69
C ILE A 724 5.85 -16.53 16.08
N VAL A 725 5.50 -15.28 16.44
CA VAL A 725 6.17 -14.08 15.95
C VAL A 725 7.65 -14.07 16.32
N GLU A 726 7.97 -14.33 17.59
CA GLU A 726 9.35 -14.32 18.09
C GLU A 726 10.22 -15.41 17.44
N VAL A 727 9.67 -16.62 17.26
CA VAL A 727 10.38 -17.73 16.59
C VAL A 727 10.57 -17.42 15.10
N PHE A 728 9.56 -16.90 14.41
CA PHE A 728 9.67 -16.50 13.02
C PHE A 728 10.78 -15.47 12.81
N HIS A 729 10.80 -14.39 13.62
CA HIS A 729 11.83 -13.35 13.51
C HIS A 729 13.23 -13.84 13.90
N ARG A 730 13.33 -14.69 14.94
CA ARG A 730 14.61 -15.29 15.35
C ARG A 730 15.24 -16.12 14.23
N ASN A 731 14.43 -16.76 13.41
CA ASN A 731 14.87 -17.56 12.27
C ASN A 731 14.99 -16.76 10.96
N GLY A 732 14.99 -15.45 11.02
CA GLY A 732 15.27 -14.59 9.86
C GLY A 732 14.05 -14.12 9.07
N GLY A 733 12.84 -14.41 9.51
CA GLY A 733 11.62 -13.89 8.92
C GLY A 733 11.45 -12.39 9.21
N ALA A 734 11.04 -11.59 8.22
CA ALA A 734 10.96 -10.15 8.39
C ALA A 734 9.59 -9.67 8.87
N VAL A 735 8.52 -10.06 8.21
CA VAL A 735 7.16 -9.58 8.53
C VAL A 735 6.19 -10.72 8.64
N ILE A 736 5.42 -10.77 9.72
CA ILE A 736 4.33 -11.73 9.89
C ILE A 736 3.04 -11.01 10.20
N GLN A 737 1.94 -11.53 9.66
CA GLN A 737 0.60 -11.06 9.94
C GLN A 737 -0.36 -12.23 10.12
N PHE A 738 -1.44 -11.99 10.86
CA PHE A 738 -2.43 -13.00 11.20
C PHE A 738 -3.77 -12.71 10.55
N THR A 739 -4.42 -13.80 10.11
CA THR A 739 -5.84 -13.85 9.75
C THR A 739 -6.48 -14.90 10.67
N VAL A 740 -7.45 -14.51 11.50
CA VAL A 740 -7.99 -15.36 12.56
C VAL A 740 -9.48 -15.56 12.35
N PHE A 741 -9.88 -16.62 11.64
CA PHE A 741 -11.29 -16.93 11.34
C PHE A 741 -11.58 -18.40 11.49
N SER A 742 -12.88 -18.71 11.80
CA SER A 742 -13.44 -20.04 11.58
C SER A 742 -14.12 -20.08 10.20
N ALA A 743 -14.22 -21.27 9.63
CA ALA A 743 -14.94 -21.46 8.37
C ALA A 743 -16.45 -21.18 8.54
N GLU A 744 -17.00 -21.45 9.74
CA GLU A 744 -18.40 -21.19 10.07
C GLU A 744 -18.69 -19.69 10.04
N GLU A 745 -17.85 -18.87 10.65
CA GLU A 745 -17.97 -17.41 10.66
C GLU A 745 -17.92 -16.82 9.25
N LEU A 746 -16.95 -17.28 8.42
CA LEU A 746 -16.84 -16.81 7.04
C LEU A 746 -18.02 -17.23 6.17
N ARG A 747 -18.56 -18.45 6.38
CA ARG A 747 -19.78 -18.88 5.69
C ARG A 747 -21.01 -18.11 6.12
N ASP A 748 -21.14 -17.78 7.40
CA ASP A 748 -22.22 -16.95 7.90
C ASP A 748 -22.12 -15.53 7.33
N ALA A 749 -20.91 -14.96 7.29
CA ALA A 749 -20.65 -13.67 6.68
C ALA A 749 -20.93 -13.63 5.17
N GLN A 750 -20.70 -14.74 4.45
CA GLN A 750 -21.06 -14.84 3.03
C GLN A 750 -22.56 -14.91 2.80
N LYS A 751 -23.32 -15.53 3.73
CA LYS A 751 -24.78 -15.65 3.65
C LYS A 751 -25.51 -14.41 4.17
N HIS A 752 -24.94 -13.72 5.13
CA HIS A 752 -25.53 -12.60 5.86
C HIS A 752 -24.61 -11.37 5.87
N PRO A 753 -24.22 -10.84 4.70
CA PRO A 753 -23.23 -9.75 4.60
C PRO A 753 -23.63 -8.51 5.41
N GLU A 754 -24.93 -8.27 5.61
CA GLU A 754 -25.46 -7.15 6.41
C GLU A 754 -25.10 -7.22 7.89
N LYS A 755 -24.80 -8.41 8.44
CA LYS A 755 -24.34 -8.58 9.82
C LYS A 755 -22.84 -8.35 10.00
N TYR A 756 -22.10 -8.39 8.90
CA TYR A 756 -20.65 -8.41 8.88
C TYR A 756 -20.04 -7.23 8.08
N GLU A 757 -20.70 -6.08 8.10
CA GLU A 757 -20.27 -4.89 7.33
C GLU A 757 -18.82 -4.44 7.61
N ASN A 758 -18.34 -4.68 8.83
CA ASN A 758 -17.00 -4.29 9.26
C ASN A 758 -16.03 -5.48 9.38
N LEU A 759 -16.42 -6.68 8.94
CA LEU A 759 -15.54 -7.83 8.92
C LEU A 759 -14.40 -7.59 7.92
N GLN A 760 -13.18 -7.75 8.39
CA GLN A 760 -11.99 -7.47 7.57
C GLN A 760 -11.13 -8.72 7.45
N VAL A 761 -10.65 -8.99 6.25
CA VAL A 761 -9.68 -10.04 5.99
C VAL A 761 -8.37 -9.46 5.47
N ARG A 762 -7.28 -10.14 5.72
CA ARG A 762 -5.95 -9.69 5.33
C ARG A 762 -5.58 -10.17 3.93
N VAL A 763 -5.32 -9.24 3.02
CA VAL A 763 -4.89 -9.53 1.64
C VAL A 763 -3.51 -8.93 1.40
N CYS A 764 -2.48 -9.76 1.24
CA CYS A 764 -1.13 -9.32 0.86
C CYS A 764 -0.64 -7.98 1.49
N GLY A 765 -0.73 -7.83 2.81
CA GLY A 765 -0.19 -6.66 3.51
C GLY A 765 -1.18 -5.55 3.84
N TRP A 766 -2.45 -5.69 3.49
CA TRP A 766 -3.51 -4.75 3.86
C TRP A 766 -4.82 -5.47 4.14
N ASN A 767 -5.71 -4.82 4.89
CA ASN A 767 -7.04 -5.35 5.14
C ASN A 767 -8.01 -4.90 4.04
N VAL A 768 -8.94 -5.79 3.71
CA VAL A 768 -10.09 -5.53 2.86
C VAL A 768 -11.33 -5.95 3.64
N ARG A 769 -12.45 -5.26 3.46
CA ARG A 769 -13.73 -5.72 4.02
C ARG A 769 -14.15 -7.01 3.32
N TRP A 770 -14.68 -7.96 4.09
CA TRP A 770 -15.16 -9.23 3.56
C TRP A 770 -16.15 -9.08 2.40
N ASN A 771 -17.07 -8.12 2.56
CA ASN A 771 -18.12 -7.86 1.57
C ASN A 771 -17.60 -7.24 0.25
N ASP A 772 -16.35 -6.76 0.23
CA ASP A 772 -15.70 -6.20 -0.96
C ASP A 772 -14.95 -7.26 -1.79
N LEU A 773 -14.81 -8.47 -1.26
CA LEU A 773 -14.20 -9.60 -1.96
C LEU A 773 -15.18 -10.22 -2.95
N SER A 774 -14.63 -10.68 -4.08
CA SER A 774 -15.40 -11.53 -5.00
C SER A 774 -15.77 -12.85 -4.31
N LYS A 775 -16.85 -13.48 -4.76
CA LYS A 775 -17.27 -14.78 -4.22
C LYS A 775 -16.16 -15.83 -4.30
N THR A 776 -15.38 -15.84 -5.36
CA THR A 776 -14.25 -16.75 -5.54
C THR A 776 -13.17 -16.53 -4.47
N GLU A 777 -12.83 -15.27 -4.15
CA GLU A 777 -11.91 -14.95 -3.08
C GLU A 777 -12.46 -15.35 -1.71
N GLN A 778 -13.75 -15.11 -1.44
CA GLN A 778 -14.43 -15.54 -0.21
C GLN A 778 -14.38 -17.07 -0.06
N ASP A 779 -14.69 -17.82 -1.12
CA ASP A 779 -14.66 -19.29 -1.13
C ASP A 779 -13.24 -19.82 -0.84
N ALA A 780 -12.19 -19.17 -1.36
CA ALA A 780 -10.79 -19.50 -1.07
C ALA A 780 -10.43 -19.30 0.42
N TYR A 781 -10.88 -18.20 1.04
CA TYR A 781 -10.69 -17.97 2.49
C TYR A 781 -11.45 -19.00 3.34
N ILE A 782 -12.67 -19.35 2.97
CA ILE A 782 -13.47 -20.39 3.65
C ILE A 782 -12.73 -21.73 3.59
N LEU A 783 -12.28 -22.14 2.40
CA LEU A 783 -11.55 -23.40 2.20
C LEU A 783 -10.28 -23.44 3.06
N ARG A 784 -9.54 -22.34 3.13
CA ARG A 784 -8.34 -22.24 3.97
C ARG A 784 -8.68 -22.39 5.45
N ALA A 785 -9.73 -21.74 5.93
CA ALA A 785 -10.17 -21.85 7.33
C ALA A 785 -10.62 -23.28 7.68
N GLU A 786 -11.26 -24.02 6.73
CA GLU A 786 -11.59 -25.43 6.90
C GLU A 786 -10.36 -26.32 7.07
N ASN A 787 -9.29 -26.05 6.31
CA ASN A 787 -8.08 -26.87 6.33
C ASN A 787 -7.24 -26.60 7.56
N VAL A 788 -7.20 -25.38 8.07
CA VAL A 788 -6.56 -25.06 9.36
C VAL A 788 -7.16 -25.89 10.51
N MET A 789 -8.46 -26.18 10.47
CA MET A 789 -9.11 -27.05 11.46
C MET A 789 -8.69 -28.52 11.38
N LYS A 790 -8.26 -29.01 10.20
CA LYS A 790 -7.84 -30.43 10.04
C LYS A 790 -6.45 -30.70 10.58
N GLY A 791 -5.65 -29.65 10.81
CA GLY A 791 -4.30 -29.73 11.40
C GLY A 791 -4.28 -29.65 12.94
N PHE A 792 -5.46 -29.58 13.57
CA PHE A 792 -5.66 -29.65 15.03
C PHE A 792 -6.51 -30.88 15.38
#